data_da179af1909290d15cd573e9271e50fb
#
_entry.id   da179af1909290d15cd573e9271e50fb
#
_cell.length_a   1.000
_cell.length_b   1.000
_cell.length_c   1.000
_cell.angle_alpha   90.00
_cell.angle_beta   90.00
_cell.angle_gamma   90.00
#
_symmetry.space_group_name_H-M   'P 1'
#
loop_
_entity.id
_entity.type
_entity.pdbx_description
1 polymer ?
#
loop_
_entity_poly.entity_id
_entity_poly.type
_entity_poly.pdbx_seq_one_letter_code
_entity_poly.pdbx_strand_id
1 'polypeptide(L)'
;VLDPDISTEDALHLLSRPDHDDERPGPHGWTRRRFLQAIGAGVFGGAAVGTIAGDLFGGDIPEAWAGTPIGPTDGIVVVVTLYGGYDGLNTFVPYGDGNYYSRRSNIAIPQNQVLAVNGSVGFAPQLTYLKTLYDAGMVAAVQGTGYANPDLSHFTSMAIWMNGRFGGGPPSTGWLGRWLDGQPAGVADLAAASLDSSVPLHMQGAVRRAAGIPPNGGMFGFDNTASDQRMYAGLRAMSSASGGRGELHDLFNATMKRQLDLAAEVAPAFRQALPGGGELTRELTIAARLINANLGLRAFDVSRSGFDTHDNQGNALPGLLVDLNAGLQAFYATLQPQWLNRVMVLVISEFGRTPGSNSSGGTDHGTANTSFVIGTNVRGGLYGQMPSLVNVDRNGRMLSYVDFRWIYGTLLDRWMGGGGTTILGGGYQDLDFVQAGPGGASANVTPVVLGPSVSSGFVSTNPVRLFDTRDGTGGRTTPIVAGESWSFPIAGQFGVPTDATAVAINLTAVDATLPTYVSVWPGGTVKPFTANLNPVPGMAVPNLVIGQLGPGGNLSFYNNSGTVNLVADLVGWFTPSSSLRLRALTPARLLDTRDGTGDVLGQVGPGQTIHLKVTDRGGVPANAKAVALNVTVTEPTVGSYLTVFPAGDQRPLASSVNMVAGQTVPNMVLARVGTDGRVSIYNNTGATHVVADVVAAFADNAPGRLVAISPVRVLDTRDGFGAPKAKVGQTPLVLKLTGAAGIPGSGVSAVLMNVTAVAPDRDTFVTVYPAGGDRPLASNLNVVAGQVIPNMVLARVGVDGGVAIYNNAGALDLVADVMGYFTS
;
A
#
# COMPACT_ATOMS: atom_id res chain seq x y z
N VAL A 1 42.60 20.43 -28.12
CA VAL A 1 42.65 20.45 -29.60
C VAL A 1 43.19 19.09 -30.01
N LEU A 2 42.36 18.17 -30.42
CA LEU A 2 42.82 17.05 -31.24
C LEU A 2 43.30 17.70 -32.55
N ASP A 3 44.58 17.59 -32.80
CA ASP A 3 45.12 17.75 -34.16
C ASP A 3 44.30 16.75 -35.00
N PRO A 4 43.71 17.11 -36.11
CA PRO A 4 42.97 16.18 -37.00
C PRO A 4 43.86 14.99 -37.46
N ASP A 5 45.13 15.00 -37.15
CA ASP A 5 46.12 14.00 -37.52
C ASP A 5 46.57 13.08 -36.36
N ILE A 6 45.81 12.92 -35.24
CA ILE A 6 46.19 11.91 -34.26
C ILE A 6 46.08 10.53 -34.93
N SER A 7 47.22 9.92 -35.21
CA SER A 7 47.25 8.62 -35.87
C SER A 7 46.70 7.54 -34.93
N THR A 8 46.17 6.43 -35.49
CA THR A 8 45.77 5.24 -34.73
C THR A 8 46.92 4.73 -33.85
N GLU A 9 48.17 4.93 -34.30
CA GLU A 9 49.40 4.57 -33.60
C GLU A 9 49.65 5.42 -32.38
N ASP A 10 49.39 6.72 -32.43
CA ASP A 10 49.48 7.65 -31.29
C ASP A 10 48.38 7.35 -30.25
N ALA A 11 47.16 7.02 -30.68
CA ALA A 11 46.09 6.63 -29.79
C ALA A 11 46.38 5.29 -29.08
N LEU A 12 46.93 4.31 -29.80
CA LEU A 12 47.37 3.03 -29.24
C LEU A 12 48.55 3.20 -28.30
N HIS A 13 49.47 4.12 -28.62
CA HIS A 13 50.61 4.44 -27.75
C HIS A 13 50.15 5.09 -26.41
N LEU A 14 49.17 5.95 -26.43
CA LEU A 14 48.57 6.55 -25.24
C LEU A 14 47.83 5.52 -24.36
N LEU A 15 47.17 4.54 -25.00
CA LEU A 15 46.43 3.45 -24.31
C LEU A 15 47.39 2.42 -23.71
N SER A 16 48.54 2.20 -24.26
CA SER A 16 49.53 1.18 -23.83
C SER A 16 50.44 1.61 -22.69
N ARG A 17 50.37 2.90 -22.23
CA ARG A 17 51.18 3.40 -21.12
C ARG A 17 50.75 2.84 -19.78
N PRO A 18 51.71 2.54 -18.84
CA PRO A 18 51.40 2.15 -17.46
C PRO A 18 50.67 3.27 -16.70
N ASP A 19 49.86 2.90 -15.72
CA ASP A 19 48.98 3.78 -14.95
C ASP A 19 49.69 4.92 -14.18
N HIS A 20 51.01 4.86 -14.01
CA HIS A 20 51.80 5.86 -13.31
C HIS A 20 52.20 7.09 -14.17
N ASP A 21 51.89 7.14 -15.46
CA ASP A 21 52.23 8.20 -16.41
C ASP A 21 51.02 9.03 -16.88
N ASP A 22 49.93 9.02 -16.15
CA ASP A 22 48.65 9.64 -16.54
C ASP A 22 48.68 11.17 -16.75
N GLU A 23 49.70 11.89 -16.21
CA GLU A 23 49.82 13.35 -16.31
C GLU A 23 50.83 13.84 -17.36
N ARG A 24 51.60 12.95 -17.98
CA ARG A 24 52.54 13.37 -19.02
C ARG A 24 51.84 13.56 -20.38
N PRO A 25 51.92 14.74 -20.98
CA PRO A 25 51.38 14.98 -22.32
C PRO A 25 52.05 14.07 -23.35
N GLY A 26 51.27 13.48 -24.24
CA GLY A 26 51.76 12.82 -25.45
C GLY A 26 52.27 13.85 -26.48
N PRO A 27 52.75 13.41 -27.67
CA PRO A 27 53.35 14.24 -28.70
C PRO A 27 52.54 15.48 -29.14
N HIS A 28 51.22 15.45 -28.94
CA HIS A 28 50.30 16.52 -29.30
C HIS A 28 49.57 17.17 -28.11
N GLY A 29 50.10 17.09 -26.87
CA GLY A 29 49.55 17.78 -25.71
C GLY A 29 48.41 17.08 -24.97
N TRP A 30 48.06 15.87 -25.36
CA TRP A 30 47.06 15.04 -24.69
C TRP A 30 47.67 14.16 -23.60
N THR A 31 47.06 14.17 -22.41
CA THR A 31 47.39 13.18 -21.39
C THR A 31 46.46 11.95 -21.54
N ARG A 32 46.95 10.76 -21.17
CA ARG A 32 46.13 9.53 -21.12
C ARG A 32 44.82 9.73 -20.36
N ARG A 33 44.85 10.43 -19.23
CA ARG A 33 43.69 10.76 -18.41
C ARG A 33 42.67 11.62 -19.16
N ARG A 34 43.09 12.67 -19.88
CA ARG A 34 42.17 13.48 -20.70
C ARG A 34 41.62 12.70 -21.89
N PHE A 35 42.41 11.85 -22.49
CA PHE A 35 41.98 10.97 -23.57
C PHE A 35 40.99 9.92 -23.09
N LEU A 36 41.26 9.22 -21.95
CA LEU A 36 40.34 8.27 -21.34
C LEU A 36 39.11 8.95 -20.79
N GLN A 37 39.20 10.18 -20.25
CA GLN A 37 38.03 10.98 -19.85
C GLN A 37 37.19 11.42 -21.06
N ALA A 38 37.78 11.77 -22.16
CA ALA A 38 37.08 12.11 -23.40
C ALA A 38 36.40 10.88 -24.03
N ILE A 39 37.05 9.72 -24.01
CA ILE A 39 36.44 8.43 -24.40
C ILE A 39 35.45 7.98 -23.33
N GLY A 40 35.83 8.07 -22.05
CA GLY A 40 34.99 7.60 -20.94
C GLY A 40 33.70 8.40 -20.76
N ALA A 41 33.76 9.72 -20.96
CA ALA A 41 32.51 10.53 -20.92
C ALA A 41 31.57 10.23 -22.09
N GLY A 42 32.05 9.69 -23.20
CA GLY A 42 31.26 9.33 -24.35
C GLY A 42 30.97 7.83 -24.54
N VAL A 43 31.89 6.97 -24.12
CA VAL A 43 31.83 5.52 -24.35
C VAL A 43 31.38 4.77 -23.08
N PHE A 44 31.62 5.32 -21.89
CA PHE A 44 31.28 4.68 -20.61
C PHE A 44 30.07 5.31 -19.90
N GLY A 45 29.35 6.22 -20.55
CA GLY A 45 27.98 6.54 -20.14
C GLY A 45 27.08 5.32 -20.37
N GLY A 46 27.09 4.41 -19.44
CA GLY A 46 26.13 3.32 -19.20
C GLY A 46 25.72 2.38 -20.32
N ALA A 47 25.53 2.82 -21.54
CA ALA A 47 24.97 1.99 -22.62
C ALA A 47 26.03 1.11 -23.36
N ALA A 48 27.27 1.57 -23.45
CA ALA A 48 28.26 0.93 -24.31
C ALA A 48 28.91 -0.35 -23.72
N VAL A 49 29.06 -0.43 -22.38
CA VAL A 49 29.77 -1.59 -21.78
C VAL A 49 28.89 -2.84 -21.76
N GLY A 50 27.57 -2.69 -21.70
CA GLY A 50 26.63 -3.82 -21.73
C GLY A 50 26.51 -4.46 -23.11
N THR A 51 26.49 -3.64 -24.15
CA THR A 51 26.45 -4.10 -25.55
C THR A 51 27.75 -4.76 -25.97
N ILE A 52 28.89 -4.19 -25.59
CA ILE A 52 30.21 -4.78 -25.92
C ILE A 52 30.37 -6.20 -25.36
N ALA A 53 29.85 -6.48 -24.15
CA ALA A 53 29.95 -7.82 -23.56
C ALA A 53 28.95 -8.82 -24.18
N GLY A 54 27.78 -8.40 -24.62
CA GLY A 54 26.77 -9.24 -25.26
C GLY A 54 27.14 -9.59 -26.71
N ASP A 55 27.66 -8.60 -27.47
CA ASP A 55 28.00 -8.77 -28.89
C ASP A 55 29.31 -9.51 -29.12
N LEU A 56 30.21 -9.50 -28.13
CA LEU A 56 31.41 -10.38 -28.16
C LEU A 56 31.05 -11.90 -28.16
N PHE A 57 29.79 -12.23 -27.88
CA PHE A 57 29.30 -13.64 -27.84
C PHE A 57 28.18 -13.96 -28.83
N GLY A 58 27.98 -13.14 -29.87
CA GLY A 58 27.26 -13.53 -31.09
C GLY A 58 25.77 -13.18 -31.16
N GLY A 59 25.41 -11.91 -31.07
CA GLY A 59 24.07 -11.42 -31.41
C GLY A 59 24.09 -10.40 -32.56
N ASP A 60 23.13 -10.50 -33.50
CA ASP A 60 22.98 -9.60 -34.64
C ASP A 60 22.65 -8.14 -34.18
N ILE A 61 23.35 -7.13 -34.71
CA ILE A 61 23.11 -5.70 -34.47
C ILE A 61 21.90 -5.26 -35.32
N PRO A 62 20.80 -4.77 -34.71
CA PRO A 62 19.66 -4.26 -35.49
C PRO A 62 19.93 -2.90 -36.12
N GLU A 63 19.51 -2.70 -37.35
CA GLU A 63 19.82 -1.56 -38.24
C GLU A 63 18.89 -0.30 -38.10
N ALA A 64 18.20 0.00 -37.05
CA ALA A 64 17.31 1.17 -36.98
C ALA A 64 17.39 1.94 -35.65
N TRP A 65 18.04 3.09 -35.65
CA TRP A 65 18.43 3.81 -34.47
C TRP A 65 18.12 5.32 -34.49
N ALA A 66 16.99 5.73 -35.02
CA ALA A 66 16.35 6.98 -34.62
C ALA A 66 15.44 6.65 -33.45
N GLY A 67 15.42 7.45 -32.39
CA GLY A 67 14.55 7.18 -31.24
C GLY A 67 13.12 6.92 -31.72
N THR A 68 12.65 5.67 -31.60
CA THR A 68 11.30 5.32 -32.03
C THR A 68 10.31 6.00 -31.09
N PRO A 69 9.47 6.93 -31.58
CA PRO A 69 8.46 7.55 -30.73
C PRO A 69 7.58 6.53 -30.04
N ILE A 70 7.30 6.74 -28.75
CA ILE A 70 6.41 5.84 -28.01
C ILE A 70 4.97 5.98 -28.48
N GLY A 71 4.25 4.86 -28.49
CA GLY A 71 2.84 4.78 -28.88
C GLY A 71 1.90 5.53 -27.91
N PRO A 72 0.65 5.81 -28.28
CA PRO A 72 -0.28 6.59 -27.46
C PRO A 72 -0.68 5.91 -26.15
N THR A 73 -0.50 4.59 -26.05
CA THR A 73 -0.81 3.78 -24.87
C THR A 73 0.43 3.39 -24.05
N ASP A 74 1.59 3.96 -24.36
CA ASP A 74 2.83 3.71 -23.63
C ASP A 74 2.97 4.65 -22.43
N GLY A 75 3.14 4.11 -21.23
CA GLY A 75 3.36 4.86 -20.01
C GLY A 75 4.83 5.20 -19.78
N ILE A 76 5.07 6.31 -19.13
CA ILE A 76 6.40 6.77 -18.70
C ILE A 76 6.43 6.82 -17.18
N VAL A 77 7.49 6.30 -16.58
CA VAL A 77 7.77 6.43 -15.14
C VAL A 77 9.02 7.27 -14.95
N VAL A 78 8.91 8.35 -14.18
CA VAL A 78 10.03 9.17 -13.70
C VAL A 78 10.29 8.82 -12.25
N VAL A 79 11.42 8.23 -11.93
CA VAL A 79 11.83 7.92 -10.56
C VAL A 79 12.63 9.11 -10.02
N VAL A 80 12.24 9.62 -8.86
CA VAL A 80 12.94 10.65 -8.10
C VAL A 80 13.48 10.01 -6.84
N THR A 81 14.81 9.75 -6.83
CA THR A 81 15.48 9.10 -5.71
C THR A 81 16.07 10.14 -4.76
N LEU A 82 15.56 10.19 -3.53
CA LEU A 82 16.02 11.10 -2.47
C LEU A 82 17.04 10.37 -1.59
N TYR A 83 18.34 10.47 -1.92
CA TYR A 83 19.40 9.78 -1.20
C TYR A 83 19.65 10.33 0.19
N GLY A 84 19.72 9.43 1.17
CA GLY A 84 20.04 9.75 2.55
C GLY A 84 18.93 9.34 3.54
N GLY A 85 17.92 8.58 3.11
CA GLY A 85 16.82 8.19 3.99
C GLY A 85 16.01 9.41 4.43
N TYR A 86 15.28 10.06 3.53
CA TYR A 86 14.59 11.31 3.85
C TYR A 86 13.57 11.15 4.99
N ASP A 87 13.39 12.20 5.79
CA ASP A 87 12.49 12.20 6.93
C ASP A 87 11.00 12.29 6.50
N GLY A 88 10.36 11.14 6.35
CA GLY A 88 8.94 11.05 6.00
C GLY A 88 8.01 11.69 7.00
N LEU A 89 8.37 11.74 8.30
CA LEU A 89 7.53 12.37 9.34
C LEU A 89 7.60 13.91 9.31
N ASN A 90 8.68 14.50 8.82
CA ASN A 90 8.78 15.94 8.59
C ASN A 90 8.53 16.32 7.12
N THR A 91 8.15 15.36 6.28
CA THR A 91 7.70 15.57 4.89
C THR A 91 6.18 15.40 4.78
N PHE A 92 5.66 14.32 5.35
CA PHE A 92 4.22 14.02 5.47
C PHE A 92 3.88 13.86 6.96
N VAL A 93 3.48 14.96 7.56
CA VAL A 93 3.50 15.21 9.01
C VAL A 93 2.28 14.62 9.70
N PRO A 94 2.43 13.74 10.71
CA PRO A 94 1.32 13.20 11.51
C PRO A 94 0.91 14.20 12.63
N TYR A 95 0.50 15.40 12.26
CA TYR A 95 0.28 16.51 13.18
C TYR A 95 -0.86 16.30 14.18
N GLY A 96 -1.73 15.31 13.93
CA GLY A 96 -2.78 14.90 14.88
C GLY A 96 -2.29 13.96 15.98
N ASP A 97 -1.04 13.44 15.90
CA ASP A 97 -0.45 12.56 16.90
C ASP A 97 0.42 13.37 17.89
N GLY A 98 0.01 13.44 19.17
CA GLY A 98 0.78 14.09 20.21
C GLY A 98 2.20 13.52 20.41
N ASN A 99 2.42 12.24 20.07
CA ASN A 99 3.73 11.63 20.15
C ASN A 99 4.72 12.21 19.13
N TYR A 100 4.25 12.73 18.00
CA TYR A 100 5.08 13.46 17.04
C TYR A 100 5.78 14.65 17.71
N TYR A 101 5.04 15.46 18.45
CA TYR A 101 5.57 16.63 19.14
C TYR A 101 6.45 16.27 20.32
N SER A 102 6.05 15.28 21.12
CA SER A 102 6.81 14.89 22.32
C SER A 102 8.15 14.23 21.98
N ARG A 103 8.21 13.45 20.87
CA ARG A 103 9.44 12.77 20.43
C ARG A 103 10.36 13.63 19.58
N ARG A 104 9.85 14.72 18.98
CA ARG A 104 10.58 15.62 18.07
C ARG A 104 10.53 17.07 18.51
N SER A 105 10.57 17.32 19.82
CA SER A 105 10.33 18.64 20.41
C SER A 105 11.20 19.78 19.84
N ASN A 106 12.36 19.46 19.25
CA ASN A 106 13.30 20.42 18.66
C ASN A 106 13.21 20.52 17.12
N ILE A 107 12.49 19.62 16.43
CA ILE A 107 12.39 19.60 14.96
C ILE A 107 10.95 19.41 14.47
N ALA A 108 9.98 19.26 15.35
CA ALA A 108 8.58 19.10 14.96
C ALA A 108 8.06 20.35 14.24
N ILE A 109 7.34 20.15 13.16
CA ILE A 109 6.67 21.22 12.42
C ILE A 109 5.41 21.63 13.21
N PRO A 110 5.25 22.91 13.59
CA PRO A 110 4.06 23.38 14.31
C PRO A 110 2.78 23.06 13.54
N GLN A 111 1.74 22.64 14.26
CA GLN A 111 0.46 22.22 13.67
C GLN A 111 -0.15 23.27 12.73
N ASN A 112 -0.05 24.54 13.09
CA ASN A 112 -0.57 25.67 12.29
C ASN A 112 0.23 25.96 11.02
N GLN A 113 1.37 25.32 10.80
CA GLN A 113 2.18 25.42 9.58
C GLN A 113 1.97 24.23 8.64
N VAL A 114 1.38 23.14 9.11
CA VAL A 114 1.16 21.94 8.29
C VAL A 114 0.08 22.20 7.24
N LEU A 115 0.36 21.82 6.00
CA LEU A 115 -0.61 21.84 4.90
C LEU A 115 -1.53 20.62 5.04
N ALA A 116 -2.61 20.78 5.80
CA ALA A 116 -3.49 19.69 6.22
C ALA A 116 -4.11 18.93 5.05
N VAL A 117 -4.08 17.59 5.13
CA VAL A 117 -4.78 16.66 4.24
C VAL A 117 -6.10 16.22 4.89
N ASN A 118 -6.05 15.90 6.17
CA ASN A 118 -7.20 15.58 7.02
C ASN A 118 -6.90 16.01 8.46
N GLY A 119 -7.71 15.63 9.44
CA GLY A 119 -7.50 15.98 10.86
C GLY A 119 -6.26 15.35 11.53
N SER A 120 -5.52 14.48 10.84
CA SER A 120 -4.41 13.70 11.41
C SER A 120 -3.08 13.92 10.71
N VAL A 121 -3.07 14.09 9.39
CA VAL A 121 -1.85 14.18 8.58
C VAL A 121 -1.91 15.34 7.58
N GLY A 122 -0.73 15.81 7.17
CA GLY A 122 -0.59 16.84 6.15
C GLY A 122 0.84 16.97 5.65
N PHE A 123 1.05 17.75 4.62
CA PHE A 123 2.38 18.02 4.06
C PHE A 123 3.13 19.08 4.85
N ALA A 124 4.46 19.00 4.81
CA ALA A 124 5.34 20.07 5.28
C ALA A 124 5.02 21.41 4.58
N PRO A 125 5.22 22.57 5.23
CA PRO A 125 4.84 23.88 4.67
C PRO A 125 5.55 24.23 3.36
N GLN A 126 6.68 23.61 3.06
CA GLN A 126 7.44 23.79 1.82
C GLN A 126 6.79 23.11 0.60
N LEU A 127 5.92 22.13 0.80
CA LEU A 127 5.38 21.27 -0.25
C LEU A 127 4.02 21.78 -0.81
N THR A 128 3.92 23.08 -1.02
CA THR A 128 2.69 23.75 -1.47
C THR A 128 2.18 23.25 -2.82
N TYR A 129 3.06 23.03 -3.79
CA TYR A 129 2.68 22.51 -5.10
C TYR A 129 2.30 21.02 -5.04
N LEU A 130 3.05 20.21 -4.27
CA LEU A 130 2.68 18.80 -4.04
C LEU A 130 1.32 18.69 -3.35
N LYS A 131 1.01 19.59 -2.41
CA LYS A 131 -0.33 19.69 -1.80
C LYS A 131 -1.40 20.05 -2.84
N THR A 132 -1.12 20.99 -3.75
CA THR A 132 -2.03 21.34 -4.85
C THR A 132 -2.32 20.12 -5.75
N LEU A 133 -1.29 19.34 -6.09
CA LEU A 133 -1.46 18.10 -6.87
C LEU A 133 -2.27 17.05 -6.08
N TYR A 134 -2.06 16.95 -4.77
CA TYR A 134 -2.84 16.06 -3.91
C TYR A 134 -4.33 16.46 -3.89
N ASP A 135 -4.62 17.74 -3.73
CA ASP A 135 -5.99 18.26 -3.74
C ASP A 135 -6.69 18.09 -5.11
N ALA A 136 -5.90 18.03 -6.16
CA ALA A 136 -6.37 17.70 -7.51
C ALA A 136 -6.56 16.17 -7.75
N GLY A 137 -6.32 15.33 -6.74
CA GLY A 137 -6.44 13.87 -6.88
C GLY A 137 -5.31 13.19 -7.65
N MET A 138 -4.19 13.87 -7.80
CA MET A 138 -3.05 13.40 -8.60
C MET A 138 -1.93 12.75 -7.79
N VAL A 139 -2.06 12.63 -6.46
CA VAL A 139 -1.00 12.09 -5.59
C VAL A 139 -1.51 10.93 -4.75
N ALA A 140 -0.90 9.77 -4.90
CA ALA A 140 -1.00 8.66 -3.95
C ALA A 140 0.15 8.78 -2.93
N ALA A 141 -0.18 9.09 -1.68
CA ALA A 141 0.77 9.10 -0.56
C ALA A 141 0.77 7.72 0.10
N VAL A 142 1.80 6.92 -0.18
CA VAL A 142 1.94 5.55 0.31
C VAL A 142 2.69 5.55 1.63
N GLN A 143 1.94 5.50 2.72
CA GLN A 143 2.45 5.58 4.08
C GLN A 143 2.99 4.24 4.58
N GLY A 144 3.99 4.27 5.43
CA GLY A 144 4.58 3.07 6.03
C GLY A 144 5.34 2.19 5.03
N THR A 145 5.88 2.80 3.96
CA THR A 145 6.66 2.09 2.95
C THR A 145 8.02 1.65 3.48
N GLY A 146 8.38 0.41 3.25
CA GLY A 146 9.66 -0.18 3.65
C GLY A 146 9.76 -1.64 3.23
N TYR A 147 10.50 -2.47 3.98
CA TYR A 147 10.60 -3.91 3.72
C TYR A 147 10.92 -4.69 5.00
N ALA A 148 10.66 -5.99 4.98
CA ALA A 148 10.94 -6.86 6.12
C ALA A 148 12.46 -7.01 6.36
N ASN A 149 12.88 -7.01 7.63
CA ASN A 149 14.29 -7.09 8.05
C ASN A 149 15.16 -6.02 7.37
N PRO A 150 14.87 -4.73 7.58
CA PRO A 150 15.54 -3.64 6.90
C PRO A 150 17.03 -3.55 7.28
N ASP A 151 17.87 -3.36 6.28
CA ASP A 151 19.27 -2.96 6.45
C ASP A 151 19.33 -1.42 6.52
N LEU A 152 20.13 -0.89 7.40
CA LEU A 152 20.24 0.56 7.62
C LEU A 152 21.54 1.16 7.09
N SER A 153 22.33 0.38 6.36
CA SER A 153 23.37 0.91 5.50
C SER A 153 22.75 1.55 4.25
N HIS A 154 23.05 2.79 3.95
CA HIS A 154 22.60 3.46 2.71
C HIS A 154 22.88 2.62 1.48
N PHE A 155 24.10 2.07 1.39
CA PHE A 155 24.53 1.26 0.23
C PHE A 155 23.71 -0.02 0.10
N THR A 156 23.56 -0.78 1.18
CA THR A 156 22.84 -2.05 1.17
C THR A 156 21.35 -1.84 0.95
N SER A 157 20.75 -0.91 1.69
CA SER A 157 19.30 -0.65 1.57
C SER A 157 18.95 -0.10 0.19
N MET A 158 19.74 0.86 -0.33
CA MET A 158 19.51 1.39 -1.67
C MET A 158 19.68 0.30 -2.73
N ALA A 159 20.68 -0.60 -2.60
CA ALA A 159 20.82 -1.73 -3.50
C ALA A 159 19.59 -2.67 -3.46
N ILE A 160 18.97 -2.89 -2.28
CA ILE A 160 17.73 -3.67 -2.14
C ILE A 160 16.57 -2.98 -2.84
N TRP A 161 16.38 -1.68 -2.63
CA TRP A 161 15.35 -0.89 -3.30
C TRP A 161 15.54 -0.87 -4.83
N MET A 162 16.76 -0.63 -5.29
CA MET A 162 17.08 -0.62 -6.72
C MET A 162 16.94 -2.00 -7.36
N ASN A 163 17.32 -3.06 -6.67
CA ASN A 163 17.11 -4.42 -7.16
C ASN A 163 15.61 -4.75 -7.25
N GLY A 164 14.83 -4.49 -6.22
CA GLY A 164 13.37 -4.70 -6.20
C GLY A 164 12.94 -6.16 -6.20
N ARG A 165 13.82 -7.16 -6.02
CA ARG A 165 13.46 -8.58 -5.98
C ARG A 165 13.02 -9.06 -4.61
N PHE A 166 12.05 -9.99 -4.58
CA PHE A 166 11.78 -10.82 -3.42
C PHE A 166 12.83 -11.94 -3.34
N GLY A 167 13.28 -12.28 -2.13
CA GLY A 167 14.13 -13.46 -1.90
C GLY A 167 15.65 -13.25 -1.89
N GLY A 168 16.15 -12.03 -2.08
CA GLY A 168 17.57 -11.70 -1.82
C GLY A 168 18.57 -12.32 -2.79
N GLY A 169 19.80 -11.89 -2.69
CA GLY A 169 20.99 -12.25 -3.46
C GLY A 169 21.77 -10.98 -3.81
N PRO A 170 23.05 -11.06 -4.13
CA PRO A 170 23.79 -9.88 -4.56
C PRO A 170 23.12 -9.29 -5.81
N PRO A 171 22.73 -8.01 -5.79
CA PRO A 171 22.01 -7.39 -6.88
C PRO A 171 22.95 -7.21 -8.09
N SER A 172 22.70 -7.96 -9.17
CA SER A 172 23.37 -7.77 -10.46
C SER A 172 22.51 -6.96 -11.45
N THR A 173 21.19 -6.89 -11.22
CA THR A 173 20.23 -6.20 -12.08
C THR A 173 19.18 -5.48 -11.26
N GLY A 174 18.59 -4.40 -11.79
CA GLY A 174 17.51 -3.67 -11.16
C GLY A 174 16.14 -3.92 -11.79
N TRP A 175 15.07 -3.45 -11.13
CA TRP A 175 13.72 -3.72 -11.55
C TRP A 175 13.33 -3.09 -12.90
N LEU A 176 13.74 -1.85 -13.18
CA LEU A 176 13.55 -1.21 -14.49
C LEU A 176 14.48 -1.79 -15.56
N GLY A 177 15.70 -2.21 -15.17
CA GLY A 177 16.60 -2.89 -16.08
C GLY A 177 16.05 -4.23 -16.55
N ARG A 178 15.46 -5.03 -15.65
CA ARG A 178 14.78 -6.28 -16.03
C ARG A 178 13.52 -6.04 -16.86
N TRP A 179 12.79 -4.95 -16.57
CA TRP A 179 11.71 -4.52 -17.45
C TRP A 179 12.22 -4.18 -18.86
N LEU A 180 13.34 -3.47 -18.96
CA LEU A 180 13.97 -3.12 -20.24
C LEU A 180 14.44 -4.35 -21.00
N ASP A 181 15.01 -5.36 -20.33
CA ASP A 181 15.40 -6.65 -20.94
C ASP A 181 14.19 -7.37 -21.57
N GLY A 182 13.00 -7.21 -21.00
CA GLY A 182 11.75 -7.79 -21.50
C GLY A 182 11.13 -7.05 -22.70
N GLN A 183 11.67 -5.90 -23.10
CA GLN A 183 11.09 -5.12 -24.20
C GLN A 183 11.44 -5.77 -25.56
N PRO A 184 10.61 -5.60 -26.61
CA PRO A 184 10.87 -6.13 -27.95
C PRO A 184 12.21 -5.67 -28.53
N ALA A 185 12.74 -6.43 -29.50
CA ALA A 185 13.86 -5.98 -30.31
C ALA A 185 13.45 -4.70 -31.07
N GLY A 186 14.35 -3.70 -31.13
CA GLY A 186 14.10 -2.41 -31.79
C GLY A 186 13.46 -1.34 -30.90
N VAL A 187 13.28 -1.60 -29.61
CA VAL A 187 12.98 -0.53 -28.62
C VAL A 187 14.11 0.48 -28.63
N ALA A 188 13.76 1.79 -28.54
CA ALA A 188 14.70 2.88 -28.58
C ALA A 188 15.80 2.77 -27.49
N ASP A 189 17.01 3.21 -27.79
CA ASP A 189 18.12 3.25 -26.84
C ASP A 189 17.81 4.12 -25.62
N LEU A 190 17.00 5.14 -25.82
CA LEU A 190 16.49 6.01 -24.77
C LEU A 190 15.20 5.50 -24.12
N ALA A 191 14.82 4.23 -24.32
CA ALA A 191 13.66 3.69 -23.63
C ALA A 191 13.80 3.79 -22.09
N ALA A 192 15.03 3.76 -21.58
CA ALA A 192 15.36 4.09 -20.21
C ALA A 192 16.59 5.02 -20.17
N ALA A 193 16.55 6.06 -19.35
CA ALA A 193 17.66 6.99 -19.17
C ALA A 193 17.77 7.48 -17.72
N SER A 194 18.99 7.78 -17.29
CA SER A 194 19.27 8.45 -16.01
C SER A 194 19.96 9.77 -16.27
N LEU A 195 19.57 10.81 -15.54
CA LEU A 195 20.26 12.10 -15.56
C LEU A 195 21.42 12.09 -14.54
N ASP A 196 22.37 11.21 -14.77
CA ASP A 196 23.61 11.05 -14.00
C ASP A 196 24.70 10.61 -14.97
N SER A 197 25.95 10.84 -14.60
CA SER A 197 27.11 10.32 -15.32
C SER A 197 27.28 8.80 -15.18
N SER A 198 26.59 8.17 -14.23
CA SER A 198 26.51 6.71 -14.04
C SER A 198 25.07 6.23 -14.14
N VAL A 199 24.87 5.00 -14.63
CA VAL A 199 23.54 4.39 -14.66
C VAL A 199 23.27 3.71 -13.32
N PRO A 200 22.24 4.11 -12.56
CA PRO A 200 21.93 3.51 -11.27
C PRO A 200 21.45 2.07 -11.43
N LEU A 201 21.65 1.26 -10.38
CA LEU A 201 21.38 -0.19 -10.41
C LEU A 201 19.93 -0.54 -10.86
N HIS A 202 18.92 0.24 -10.45
CA HIS A 202 17.53 -0.07 -10.82
C HIS A 202 17.27 -0.02 -12.33
N MET A 203 18.15 0.66 -13.10
CA MET A 203 18.08 0.74 -14.56
C MET A 203 19.07 -0.18 -15.29
N GLN A 204 19.76 -1.07 -14.57
CA GLN A 204 20.69 -2.05 -15.15
C GLN A 204 20.00 -3.40 -15.33
N GLY A 205 19.82 -3.85 -16.56
CA GLY A 205 19.39 -5.19 -16.90
C GLY A 205 20.56 -6.17 -17.06
N ALA A 206 20.25 -7.42 -17.34
CA ALA A 206 21.25 -8.45 -17.65
C ALA A 206 21.78 -8.31 -19.08
N VAL A 207 20.92 -7.87 -20.00
CA VAL A 207 21.20 -7.72 -21.43
C VAL A 207 21.23 -6.25 -21.83
N ARG A 208 20.30 -5.45 -21.31
CA ARG A 208 20.14 -4.03 -21.67
C ARG A 208 20.39 -3.12 -20.46
N ARG A 209 20.84 -1.91 -20.74
CA ARG A 209 21.05 -0.85 -19.74
C ARG A 209 20.43 0.46 -20.21
N ALA A 210 20.03 1.30 -19.28
CA ALA A 210 19.61 2.66 -19.58
C ALA A 210 20.78 3.51 -20.09
N ALA A 211 20.46 4.61 -20.75
CA ALA A 211 21.44 5.63 -21.13
C ALA A 211 21.76 6.54 -19.91
N GLY A 212 23.03 6.77 -19.62
CA GLY A 212 23.46 7.80 -18.67
C GLY A 212 23.63 9.14 -19.39
N ILE A 213 22.94 10.17 -18.93
CA ILE A 213 23.02 11.54 -19.48
C ILE A 213 23.58 12.46 -18.40
N PRO A 214 24.78 13.03 -18.57
CA PRO A 214 25.35 13.94 -17.58
C PRO A 214 24.44 15.16 -17.34
N PRO A 215 24.17 15.56 -16.08
CA PRO A 215 23.24 16.64 -15.75
C PRO A 215 23.60 18.02 -16.31
N ASN A 216 24.90 18.24 -16.60
CA ASN A 216 25.38 19.47 -17.21
C ASN A 216 25.34 19.46 -18.74
N GLY A 217 24.80 18.41 -19.36
CA GLY A 217 24.83 18.26 -20.82
C GLY A 217 26.23 18.07 -21.42
N GLY A 218 27.23 17.80 -20.58
CA GLY A 218 28.64 17.68 -20.97
C GLY A 218 28.99 16.46 -21.83
N MET A 219 28.07 15.99 -22.63
CA MET A 219 28.32 15.06 -23.72
C MET A 219 28.95 15.83 -24.84
N PHE A 220 29.92 15.25 -25.50
CA PHE A 220 30.71 15.77 -26.60
C PHE A 220 30.09 16.96 -27.38
N GLY A 221 30.68 18.16 -27.28
CA GLY A 221 30.35 19.28 -28.13
C GLY A 221 29.14 20.15 -27.74
N PHE A 222 28.66 20.06 -26.52
CA PHE A 222 27.56 20.93 -26.07
C PHE A 222 27.98 22.36 -25.74
N ASP A 223 29.22 22.57 -25.40
CA ASP A 223 29.77 23.89 -25.01
C ASP A 223 29.87 24.90 -26.18
N ASN A 224 29.45 24.50 -27.38
CA ASN A 224 29.44 25.33 -28.59
C ASN A 224 30.76 26.09 -28.89
N THR A 225 31.86 25.65 -28.30
CA THR A 225 33.16 26.19 -28.66
C THR A 225 33.60 25.67 -30.02
N ALA A 226 34.32 26.43 -30.77
CA ALA A 226 34.88 25.99 -32.06
C ALA A 226 35.77 24.75 -31.90
N SER A 227 36.35 24.53 -30.73
CA SER A 227 37.15 23.35 -30.38
C SER A 227 36.27 22.10 -30.22
N ASP A 228 35.16 22.20 -29.46
CA ASP A 228 34.28 21.08 -29.23
C ASP A 228 33.56 20.64 -30.52
N GLN A 229 33.20 21.60 -31.37
CA GLN A 229 32.62 21.31 -32.71
C GLN A 229 33.59 20.57 -33.61
N ARG A 230 34.88 20.94 -33.58
CA ARG A 230 35.93 20.21 -34.35
C ARG A 230 36.17 18.82 -33.81
N MET A 231 36.23 18.67 -32.47
CA MET A 231 36.33 17.35 -31.81
C MET A 231 35.14 16.45 -32.23
N TYR A 232 33.93 17.00 -32.17
CA TYR A 232 32.73 16.30 -32.55
C TYR A 232 32.74 15.87 -34.02
N ALA A 233 33.14 16.74 -34.93
CA ALA A 233 33.31 16.44 -36.34
C ALA A 233 34.35 15.32 -36.58
N GLY A 234 35.49 15.39 -35.85
CA GLY A 234 36.54 14.35 -35.90
C GLY A 234 36.02 12.98 -35.44
N LEU A 235 35.30 12.92 -34.31
CA LEU A 235 34.73 11.70 -33.78
C LEU A 235 33.67 11.13 -34.76
N ARG A 236 32.84 11.97 -35.39
CA ARG A 236 31.89 11.54 -36.41
C ARG A 236 32.59 10.98 -37.64
N ALA A 237 33.63 11.63 -38.09
CA ALA A 237 34.45 11.15 -39.21
C ALA A 237 35.08 9.77 -38.93
N MET A 238 35.62 9.61 -37.71
CA MET A 238 36.15 8.32 -37.25
C MET A 238 35.10 7.21 -37.17
N SER A 239 33.94 7.52 -36.60
CA SER A 239 32.85 6.55 -36.44
C SER A 239 32.16 6.17 -37.76
N SER A 240 32.33 6.99 -38.81
CA SER A 240 31.79 6.75 -40.16
C SER A 240 32.80 6.06 -41.08
N ALA A 241 34.05 5.85 -40.67
CA ALA A 241 35.04 5.16 -41.43
C ALA A 241 34.70 3.66 -41.53
N SER A 242 34.29 3.21 -42.70
CA SER A 242 33.88 1.82 -42.94
C SER A 242 35.05 1.02 -43.51
N GLY A 243 35.23 -0.22 -43.02
CA GLY A 243 35.78 -1.36 -43.70
C GLY A 243 37.25 -1.67 -43.45
N GLY A 244 37.56 -2.92 -43.17
CA GLY A 244 38.83 -3.56 -43.37
C GLY A 244 39.78 -3.71 -42.16
N ARG A 245 39.37 -3.27 -40.96
CA ARG A 245 40.23 -3.36 -39.77
C ARG A 245 39.75 -4.37 -38.71
N GLY A 246 38.69 -5.15 -39.02
CA GLY A 246 38.19 -6.24 -38.19
C GLY A 246 36.97 -5.87 -37.33
N GLU A 247 36.27 -6.91 -36.81
CA GLU A 247 34.99 -6.81 -36.11
C GLU A 247 35.00 -5.84 -34.90
N LEU A 248 36.08 -5.82 -34.11
CA LEU A 248 36.22 -4.90 -32.97
C LEU A 248 36.26 -3.41 -33.37
N HIS A 249 36.89 -3.11 -34.50
CA HIS A 249 36.93 -1.76 -35.05
C HIS A 249 35.54 -1.32 -35.54
N ASP A 250 34.84 -2.22 -36.23
CA ASP A 250 33.51 -1.93 -36.75
C ASP A 250 32.49 -1.78 -35.60
N LEU A 251 32.58 -2.61 -34.57
CA LEU A 251 31.80 -2.48 -33.34
C LEU A 251 32.09 -1.15 -32.61
N PHE A 252 33.35 -0.77 -32.46
CA PHE A 252 33.74 0.50 -31.85
C PHE A 252 33.17 1.68 -32.63
N ASN A 253 33.28 1.68 -33.94
CA ASN A 253 32.77 2.74 -34.80
C ASN A 253 31.23 2.84 -34.74
N ALA A 254 30.54 1.71 -34.81
CA ALA A 254 29.09 1.67 -34.64
C ALA A 254 28.63 2.20 -33.29
N THR A 255 29.31 1.80 -32.22
CA THR A 255 29.01 2.27 -30.85
C THR A 255 29.27 3.78 -30.71
N MET A 256 30.40 4.28 -31.24
CA MET A 256 30.73 5.70 -31.21
C MET A 256 29.73 6.52 -32.02
N LYS A 257 29.39 6.07 -33.23
CA LYS A 257 28.38 6.71 -34.07
C LYS A 257 27.02 6.82 -33.32
N ARG A 258 26.59 5.74 -32.71
CA ARG A 258 25.35 5.68 -31.95
C ARG A 258 25.34 6.66 -30.77
N GLN A 259 26.45 6.76 -30.02
CA GLN A 259 26.58 7.73 -28.92
C GLN A 259 26.53 9.18 -29.42
N LEU A 260 27.14 9.47 -30.56
CA LEU A 260 27.14 10.79 -31.16
C LEU A 260 25.78 11.19 -31.71
N ASP A 261 25.03 10.24 -32.26
CA ASP A 261 23.65 10.47 -32.74
C ASP A 261 22.73 10.72 -31.55
N LEU A 262 22.83 9.92 -30.50
CA LEU A 262 22.09 10.06 -29.26
C LEU A 262 22.36 11.41 -28.59
N ALA A 263 23.62 11.80 -28.50
CA ALA A 263 24.04 13.11 -28.00
C ALA A 263 23.39 14.25 -28.79
N ALA A 264 23.31 14.14 -30.10
CA ALA A 264 22.67 15.15 -30.95
C ALA A 264 21.15 15.25 -30.73
N GLU A 265 20.49 14.11 -30.48
CA GLU A 265 19.04 14.04 -30.20
C GLU A 265 18.67 14.66 -28.85
N VAL A 266 19.47 14.45 -27.80
CA VAL A 266 19.20 15.01 -26.47
C VAL A 266 19.65 16.48 -26.31
N ALA A 267 20.57 16.95 -27.12
CA ALA A 267 21.13 18.30 -27.07
C ALA A 267 20.11 19.44 -26.96
N PRO A 268 18.99 19.44 -27.70
CA PRO A 268 18.01 20.51 -27.62
C PRO A 268 17.41 20.70 -26.21
N ALA A 269 17.33 19.63 -25.39
CA ALA A 269 16.81 19.71 -24.03
C ALA A 269 17.70 20.57 -23.11
N PHE A 270 19.01 20.65 -23.40
CA PHE A 270 20.00 21.38 -22.61
C PHE A 270 20.29 22.79 -23.12
N ARG A 271 20.00 23.08 -24.41
CA ARG A 271 20.31 24.38 -25.02
C ARG A 271 19.42 25.52 -24.56
N GLN A 272 18.22 25.25 -24.10
CA GLN A 272 17.32 26.26 -23.57
C GLN A 272 17.73 26.61 -22.14
N ALA A 273 17.63 27.91 -21.78
CA ALA A 273 17.88 28.33 -20.40
C ALA A 273 17.05 27.52 -19.41
N LEU A 274 17.69 27.02 -18.37
CA LEU A 274 17.05 26.31 -17.26
C LEU A 274 16.46 27.32 -16.27
N PRO A 275 15.34 27.02 -15.61
CA PRO A 275 14.82 27.86 -14.55
C PRO A 275 15.84 27.95 -13.41
N GLY A 276 15.84 29.08 -12.70
CA GLY A 276 16.58 29.22 -11.46
C GLY A 276 15.96 28.26 -10.41
N GLY A 277 16.82 27.67 -9.56
CA GLY A 277 16.39 26.75 -8.52
C GLY A 277 17.46 25.75 -8.16
N GLY A 278 17.06 24.72 -7.42
CA GLY A 278 17.94 23.63 -6.99
C GLY A 278 18.24 22.61 -8.10
N GLU A 279 18.86 21.52 -7.69
CA GLU A 279 19.27 20.43 -8.57
C GLU A 279 18.06 19.71 -9.19
N LEU A 280 17.07 19.31 -8.37
CA LEU A 280 15.84 18.68 -8.87
C LEU A 280 15.05 19.61 -9.80
N THR A 281 15.05 20.92 -9.55
CA THR A 281 14.37 21.88 -10.43
C THR A 281 14.96 21.85 -11.84
N ARG A 282 16.28 21.77 -11.97
CA ARG A 282 16.96 21.68 -13.28
C ARG A 282 16.74 20.32 -13.93
N GLU A 283 16.95 19.25 -13.18
CA GLU A 283 16.90 17.87 -13.68
C GLU A 283 15.49 17.48 -14.15
N LEU A 284 14.46 17.79 -13.35
CA LEU A 284 13.08 17.52 -13.73
C LEU A 284 12.62 18.38 -14.92
N THR A 285 13.16 19.61 -15.06
CA THR A 285 12.94 20.41 -16.30
C THR A 285 13.53 19.71 -17.52
N ILE A 286 14.75 19.19 -17.42
CA ILE A 286 15.41 18.45 -18.51
C ILE A 286 14.61 17.18 -18.82
N ALA A 287 14.19 16.42 -17.81
CA ALA A 287 13.36 15.24 -17.96
C ALA A 287 12.07 15.54 -18.76
N ALA A 288 11.35 16.60 -18.40
CA ALA A 288 10.15 17.02 -19.13
C ALA A 288 10.43 17.40 -20.59
N ARG A 289 11.56 18.05 -20.86
CA ARG A 289 11.99 18.41 -22.24
C ARG A 289 12.32 17.16 -23.07
N LEU A 290 13.00 16.18 -22.49
CA LEU A 290 13.31 14.91 -23.15
C LEU A 290 12.04 14.11 -23.44
N ILE A 291 11.07 14.10 -22.51
CA ILE A 291 9.75 13.50 -22.72
C ILE A 291 9.00 14.21 -23.87
N ASN A 292 9.01 15.55 -23.88
CA ASN A 292 8.39 16.33 -24.95
C ASN A 292 8.98 16.05 -26.32
N ALA A 293 10.28 15.74 -26.39
CA ALA A 293 10.97 15.40 -27.63
C ALA A 293 10.57 14.02 -28.19
N ASN A 294 9.90 13.19 -27.42
CA ASN A 294 9.42 11.83 -27.80
C ASN A 294 10.51 10.94 -28.41
N LEU A 295 11.62 10.84 -27.72
CA LEU A 295 12.78 10.06 -28.14
C LEU A 295 12.68 8.57 -27.73
N GLY A 296 11.47 8.07 -27.46
CA GLY A 296 11.24 6.68 -27.06
C GLY A 296 11.30 6.44 -25.55
N LEU A 297 11.43 7.47 -24.73
CA LEU A 297 11.62 7.39 -23.29
C LEU A 297 10.39 6.80 -22.58
N ARG A 298 10.61 5.72 -21.79
CA ARG A 298 9.60 5.03 -20.98
C ARG A 298 9.95 5.04 -19.48
N ALA A 299 11.24 5.04 -19.14
CA ALA A 299 11.71 5.12 -17.76
C ALA A 299 12.80 6.20 -17.65
N PHE A 300 12.69 7.06 -16.65
CA PHE A 300 13.67 8.11 -16.40
C PHE A 300 13.99 8.19 -14.92
N ASP A 301 15.28 8.42 -14.59
CA ASP A 301 15.74 8.59 -13.22
C ASP A 301 16.39 9.95 -13.03
N VAL A 302 16.02 10.59 -11.94
CA VAL A 302 16.70 11.77 -11.36
C VAL A 302 16.92 11.53 -9.89
N SER A 303 17.97 12.12 -9.33
CA SER A 303 18.32 11.89 -7.94
C SER A 303 18.73 13.15 -7.22
N ARG A 304 18.55 13.16 -5.90
CA ARG A 304 18.97 14.25 -5.02
C ARG A 304 19.56 13.69 -3.75
N SER A 305 20.82 14.03 -3.47
CA SER A 305 21.49 13.71 -2.20
C SER A 305 21.23 14.79 -1.14
N GLY A 306 21.69 14.53 0.09
CA GLY A 306 21.64 15.47 1.21
C GLY A 306 20.54 15.23 2.22
N PHE A 307 19.71 14.19 2.06
CA PHE A 307 18.64 13.86 2.99
C PHE A 307 19.12 13.09 4.24
N ASP A 308 20.41 12.80 4.35
CA ASP A 308 21.01 12.16 5.54
C ASP A 308 21.20 13.17 6.68
N THR A 309 20.09 13.64 7.23
CA THR A 309 20.04 14.76 8.17
C THR A 309 20.18 14.31 9.63
N HIS A 310 21.38 13.79 9.99
CA HIS A 310 21.70 13.39 11.36
C HIS A 310 21.86 14.57 12.33
N ASP A 311 22.13 15.76 11.80
CA ASP A 311 22.25 17.00 12.56
C ASP A 311 21.54 18.15 11.84
N ASN A 312 21.24 19.22 12.58
CA ASN A 312 20.73 20.49 12.04
C ASN A 312 19.60 20.32 11.00
N GLN A 313 18.79 19.29 11.11
CA GLN A 313 17.73 18.93 10.15
C GLN A 313 16.70 20.04 9.97
N GLY A 314 16.39 20.78 11.05
CA GLY A 314 15.46 21.91 11.00
C GLY A 314 15.85 23.01 10.00
N ASN A 315 17.15 23.15 9.67
CA ASN A 315 17.63 24.09 8.66
C ASN A 315 17.90 23.40 7.30
N ALA A 316 18.37 22.16 7.30
CA ALA A 316 18.75 21.45 6.07
C ALA A 316 17.54 20.93 5.27
N LEU A 317 16.64 20.21 5.92
CA LEU A 317 15.50 19.57 5.27
C LEU A 317 14.56 20.56 4.55
N PRO A 318 14.21 21.74 5.10
CA PRO A 318 13.35 22.70 4.41
C PRO A 318 13.85 23.09 3.01
N GLY A 319 15.16 23.32 2.86
CA GLY A 319 15.75 23.65 1.57
C GLY A 319 15.64 22.53 0.54
N LEU A 320 15.82 21.27 0.98
CA LEU A 320 15.66 20.07 0.14
C LEU A 320 14.20 19.87 -0.30
N LEU A 321 13.24 20.11 0.62
CA LEU A 321 11.81 20.03 0.30
C LEU A 321 11.35 21.16 -0.63
N VAL A 322 11.92 22.36 -0.51
CA VAL A 322 11.69 23.47 -1.47
C VAL A 322 12.16 23.06 -2.87
N ASP A 323 13.34 22.43 -2.99
CA ASP A 323 13.86 21.98 -4.28
C ASP A 323 12.97 20.87 -4.90
N LEU A 324 12.55 19.90 -4.10
CA LEU A 324 11.59 18.88 -4.55
C LEU A 324 10.27 19.50 -5.04
N ASN A 325 9.71 20.41 -4.27
CA ASN A 325 8.45 21.09 -4.60
C ASN A 325 8.56 21.93 -5.87
N ALA A 326 9.64 22.71 -6.01
CA ALA A 326 9.92 23.51 -7.18
C ALA A 326 10.26 22.65 -8.41
N GLY A 327 10.94 21.53 -8.20
CA GLY A 327 11.24 20.57 -9.25
C GLY A 327 9.98 19.95 -9.86
N LEU A 328 9.05 19.49 -9.01
CA LEU A 328 7.75 18.99 -9.47
C LEU A 328 6.95 20.07 -10.20
N GLN A 329 6.96 21.31 -9.70
CA GLN A 329 6.30 22.43 -10.36
C GLN A 329 6.90 22.73 -11.74
N ALA A 330 8.21 22.78 -11.85
CA ALA A 330 8.92 23.02 -13.12
C ALA A 330 8.68 21.89 -14.12
N PHE A 331 8.65 20.63 -13.64
CA PHE A 331 8.34 19.45 -14.45
C PHE A 331 6.97 19.56 -15.13
N TYR A 332 5.92 19.73 -14.35
CA TYR A 332 4.55 19.83 -14.88
C TYR A 332 4.32 21.10 -15.69
N ALA A 333 4.98 22.21 -15.36
CA ALA A 333 4.93 23.44 -16.15
C ALA A 333 5.62 23.32 -17.51
N THR A 334 6.64 22.45 -17.62
CA THR A 334 7.39 22.21 -18.87
C THR A 334 6.75 21.14 -19.73
N LEU A 335 6.09 20.16 -19.10
CA LEU A 335 5.48 19.01 -19.77
C LEU A 335 4.33 19.47 -20.68
N GLN A 336 4.34 19.05 -21.95
CA GLN A 336 3.28 19.38 -22.90
C GLN A 336 1.99 18.58 -22.60
N PRO A 337 0.80 19.13 -22.91
CA PRO A 337 -0.50 18.54 -22.53
C PRO A 337 -0.70 17.08 -22.95
N GLN A 338 -0.15 16.66 -24.10
CA GLN A 338 -0.28 15.27 -24.60
C GLN A 338 0.45 14.24 -23.74
N TRP A 339 1.34 14.66 -22.84
CA TRP A 339 2.09 13.79 -21.95
C TRP A 339 1.48 13.65 -20.55
N LEU A 340 0.60 14.57 -20.15
CA LEU A 340 0.07 14.61 -18.79
C LEU A 340 -0.57 13.30 -18.35
N ASN A 341 -1.31 12.63 -19.23
CA ASN A 341 -1.96 11.34 -18.94
C ASN A 341 -1.09 10.11 -19.30
N ARG A 342 0.20 10.33 -19.54
CA ARG A 342 1.17 9.28 -19.89
C ARG A 342 2.39 9.24 -19.00
N VAL A 343 2.48 10.11 -18.00
CA VAL A 343 3.62 10.20 -17.10
C VAL A 343 3.17 9.98 -15.66
N MET A 344 3.90 9.13 -14.93
CA MET A 344 3.87 9.00 -13.48
C MET A 344 5.23 9.30 -12.89
N VAL A 345 5.25 10.07 -11.81
CA VAL A 345 6.46 10.37 -11.04
C VAL A 345 6.41 9.54 -9.75
N LEU A 346 7.47 8.79 -9.47
CA LEU A 346 7.64 8.00 -8.26
C LEU A 346 8.75 8.61 -7.39
N VAL A 347 8.42 9.06 -6.17
CA VAL A 347 9.39 9.62 -5.20
C VAL A 347 9.68 8.58 -4.13
N ILE A 348 10.95 8.19 -3.99
CA ILE A 348 11.43 7.15 -3.06
C ILE A 348 12.72 7.54 -2.34
N SER A 349 13.04 6.78 -1.32
CA SER A 349 14.33 6.77 -0.62
C SER A 349 14.59 5.37 -0.07
N GLU A 350 15.83 5.07 0.31
CA GLU A 350 16.27 3.75 0.76
C GLU A 350 15.70 3.30 2.10
N PHE A 351 15.28 4.24 2.96
CA PHE A 351 14.59 4.01 4.23
C PHE A 351 14.03 5.35 4.77
N GLY A 352 13.35 5.31 5.92
CA GLY A 352 12.89 6.49 6.66
C GLY A 352 13.79 6.80 7.85
N ARG A 353 13.31 7.70 8.72
CA ARG A 353 14.02 8.16 9.92
C ARG A 353 13.37 7.65 11.21
N THR A 354 14.09 7.69 12.31
CA THR A 354 13.57 7.35 13.65
C THR A 354 12.35 8.20 14.02
N PRO A 355 11.40 7.67 14.84
CA PRO A 355 10.26 8.45 15.31
C PRO A 355 10.66 9.63 16.18
N GLY A 356 11.82 9.56 16.87
CA GLY A 356 12.37 10.63 17.71
C GLY A 356 13.50 11.38 17.05
N SER A 357 13.70 12.63 17.47
CA SER A 357 14.91 13.40 17.15
C SER A 357 16.08 12.97 18.04
N ASN A 358 17.31 13.15 17.56
CA ASN A 358 18.53 12.94 18.32
C ASN A 358 19.03 14.26 19.00
N SER A 359 20.12 14.16 19.75
CA SER A 359 20.70 15.29 20.50
C SER A 359 21.33 16.36 19.60
N SER A 360 21.64 16.05 18.34
CA SER A 360 22.24 16.98 17.36
C SER A 360 21.20 17.77 16.55
N GLY A 361 19.91 17.67 16.91
CA GLY A 361 18.83 18.33 16.17
C GLY A 361 18.54 17.73 14.80
N GLY A 362 18.80 16.44 14.66
CA GLY A 362 18.49 15.63 13.48
C GLY A 362 17.78 14.33 13.85
N THR A 363 17.84 13.35 12.96
CA THR A 363 17.24 12.03 13.14
C THR A 363 18.20 10.93 12.69
N ASP A 364 18.13 9.77 13.36
CA ASP A 364 18.94 8.62 12.96
C ASP A 364 18.20 7.76 11.92
N HIS A 365 18.90 6.78 11.32
CA HIS A 365 18.32 5.85 10.35
C HIS A 365 17.17 5.09 10.97
N GLY A 366 16.03 5.12 10.28
CA GLY A 366 14.81 4.39 10.61
C GLY A 366 14.46 3.39 9.51
N THR A 367 13.21 3.00 9.47
CA THR A 367 12.74 1.90 8.60
C THR A 367 11.62 2.36 7.67
N ALA A 368 10.44 2.64 8.21
CA ALA A 368 9.26 3.02 7.44
C ALA A 368 9.32 4.48 6.98
N ASN A 369 8.84 4.72 5.76
CA ASN A 369 8.77 6.04 5.14
C ASN A 369 7.39 6.29 4.50
N THR A 370 7.19 7.42 3.86
CA THR A 370 6.07 7.68 2.95
C THR A 370 6.62 7.86 1.54
N SER A 371 6.20 7.06 0.57
CA SER A 371 6.52 7.24 -0.85
C SER A 371 5.38 7.95 -1.57
N PHE A 372 5.67 8.67 -2.66
CA PHE A 372 4.65 9.34 -3.44
C PHE A 372 4.62 8.85 -4.87
N VAL A 373 3.42 8.58 -5.41
CA VAL A 373 3.19 8.37 -6.84
C VAL A 373 2.31 9.51 -7.34
N ILE A 374 2.76 10.20 -8.38
CA ILE A 374 2.16 11.47 -8.84
C ILE A 374 1.85 11.36 -10.33
N GLY A 375 0.64 11.73 -10.76
CA GLY A 375 0.23 11.74 -12.17
C GLY A 375 -1.27 11.92 -12.33
N THR A 376 -1.71 12.36 -13.51
CA THR A 376 -3.15 12.57 -13.77
C THR A 376 -3.96 11.29 -13.74
N ASN A 377 -3.34 10.14 -14.05
CA ASN A 377 -3.97 8.82 -14.01
C ASN A 377 -3.74 8.09 -12.67
N VAL A 378 -3.21 8.78 -11.68
CA VAL A 378 -3.15 8.30 -10.30
C VAL A 378 -4.52 8.51 -9.65
N ARG A 379 -5.02 7.51 -8.95
CA ARG A 379 -6.10 7.65 -7.99
C ARG A 379 -5.50 8.23 -6.72
N GLY A 380 -5.57 9.54 -6.54
CA GLY A 380 -5.00 10.25 -5.40
C GLY A 380 -5.60 9.81 -4.07
N GLY A 381 -4.85 9.97 -2.99
CA GLY A 381 -5.30 9.65 -1.64
C GLY A 381 -4.21 9.05 -0.77
N LEU A 382 -4.61 8.53 0.40
CA LEU A 382 -3.73 7.87 1.35
C LEU A 382 -3.77 6.37 1.14
N TYR A 383 -2.60 5.76 0.98
CA TYR A 383 -2.38 4.32 0.82
C TYR A 383 -1.52 3.82 1.96
N GLY A 384 -1.68 2.55 2.33
CA GLY A 384 -0.98 2.02 3.49
C GLY A 384 -1.49 2.65 4.78
N GLN A 385 -0.60 2.80 5.74
CA GLN A 385 -0.91 3.30 7.07
C GLN A 385 0.24 4.15 7.60
N MET A 386 -0.09 5.26 8.27
CA MET A 386 0.91 6.04 9.01
C MET A 386 1.53 5.16 10.10
N PRO A 387 2.85 4.99 10.12
CA PRO A 387 3.51 4.21 11.15
C PRO A 387 3.24 4.73 12.57
N SER A 388 3.07 3.81 13.50
CA SER A 388 2.95 4.17 14.91
C SER A 388 4.27 4.73 15.43
N LEU A 389 4.19 5.87 16.12
CA LEU A 389 5.36 6.49 16.75
C LEU A 389 5.71 5.87 18.11
N VAL A 390 4.85 5.03 18.67
CA VAL A 390 5.02 4.38 19.98
C VAL A 390 5.13 2.87 19.89
N ASN A 391 4.46 2.24 18.93
CA ASN A 391 4.60 0.82 18.64
C ASN A 391 5.72 0.65 17.61
N VAL A 392 6.91 0.42 18.10
CA VAL A 392 8.17 0.38 17.36
C VAL A 392 8.85 -0.98 17.52
N ASP A 393 9.82 -1.29 16.68
CA ASP A 393 10.62 -2.49 16.80
C ASP A 393 11.48 -2.46 18.08
N ARG A 394 12.20 -3.56 18.36
CA ARG A 394 13.10 -3.67 19.52
C ARG A 394 14.24 -2.62 19.56
N ASN A 395 14.50 -1.95 18.45
CA ASN A 395 15.50 -0.90 18.31
C ASN A 395 14.88 0.51 18.29
N GLY A 396 13.61 0.65 18.59
CA GLY A 396 12.90 1.91 18.65
C GLY A 396 12.51 2.49 17.28
N ARG A 397 12.45 1.69 16.20
CA ARG A 397 12.18 2.12 14.83
C ARG A 397 10.75 1.81 14.42
N MET A 398 10.19 2.63 13.54
CA MET A 398 8.83 2.45 13.03
C MET A 398 8.69 1.17 12.22
N LEU A 399 7.54 0.51 12.32
CA LEU A 399 7.23 -0.69 11.53
C LEU A 399 6.74 -0.31 10.15
N SER A 400 7.19 -1.06 9.12
CA SER A 400 6.72 -0.90 7.74
C SER A 400 5.43 -1.68 7.52
N TYR A 401 4.49 -1.11 6.75
CA TYR A 401 3.18 -1.72 6.45
C TYR A 401 2.98 -2.01 4.98
N VAL A 402 3.68 -1.28 4.13
CA VAL A 402 3.68 -1.46 2.68
C VAL A 402 5.09 -1.86 2.26
N ASP A 403 5.22 -3.04 1.67
CA ASP A 403 6.47 -3.40 1.02
C ASP A 403 6.63 -2.54 -0.24
N PHE A 404 7.76 -1.87 -0.39
CA PHE A 404 8.01 -0.96 -1.51
C PHE A 404 7.84 -1.63 -2.88
N ARG A 405 8.06 -2.95 -2.96
CA ARG A 405 7.87 -3.75 -4.18
C ARG A 405 6.42 -3.82 -4.64
N TRP A 406 5.46 -3.54 -3.75
CA TRP A 406 4.04 -3.43 -4.14
C TRP A 406 3.79 -2.17 -5.00
N ILE A 407 4.52 -1.08 -4.73
CA ILE A 407 4.50 0.11 -5.59
C ILE A 407 5.04 -0.23 -6.98
N TYR A 408 6.19 -0.90 -7.03
CA TYR A 408 6.83 -1.30 -8.30
C TYR A 408 5.94 -2.26 -9.10
N GLY A 409 5.38 -3.27 -8.45
CA GLY A 409 4.49 -4.23 -9.08
C GLY A 409 3.24 -3.57 -9.67
N THR A 410 2.61 -2.68 -8.91
CA THR A 410 1.45 -1.90 -9.38
C THR A 410 1.80 -1.06 -10.60
N LEU A 411 2.97 -0.36 -10.59
CA LEU A 411 3.45 0.41 -11.75
C LEU A 411 3.76 -0.50 -12.95
N LEU A 412 4.45 -1.61 -12.74
CA LEU A 412 4.81 -2.54 -13.81
C LEU A 412 3.56 -3.09 -14.50
N ASP A 413 2.60 -3.60 -13.75
CA ASP A 413 1.45 -4.29 -14.32
C ASP A 413 0.36 -3.34 -14.84
N ARG A 414 0.14 -2.22 -14.19
CA ARG A 414 -0.94 -1.30 -14.58
C ARG A 414 -0.49 -0.13 -15.46
N TRP A 415 0.83 0.14 -15.52
CA TRP A 415 1.34 1.32 -16.22
C TRP A 415 2.42 1.02 -17.25
N MET A 416 3.31 0.06 -16.99
CA MET A 416 4.49 -0.24 -17.82
C MET A 416 4.28 -1.41 -18.80
N GLY A 417 3.11 -2.03 -18.81
CA GLY A 417 2.77 -3.08 -19.78
C GLY A 417 2.84 -4.52 -19.24
N GLY A 418 3.01 -4.70 -17.93
CA GLY A 418 2.95 -6.01 -17.29
C GLY A 418 4.28 -6.62 -16.86
N GLY A 419 4.22 -7.84 -16.34
CA GLY A 419 5.39 -8.64 -15.96
C GLY A 419 5.87 -8.43 -14.51
N GLY A 420 5.11 -7.74 -13.66
CA GLY A 420 5.50 -7.37 -12.30
C GLY A 420 5.97 -8.57 -11.47
N THR A 421 5.21 -9.65 -11.43
CA THR A 421 5.58 -10.88 -10.67
C THR A 421 6.90 -11.49 -11.15
N THR A 422 7.13 -11.55 -12.47
CA THR A 422 8.38 -12.10 -13.05
C THR A 422 9.57 -11.18 -12.77
N ILE A 423 9.39 -9.87 -12.96
CA ILE A 423 10.44 -8.87 -12.78
C ILE A 423 10.85 -8.78 -11.30
N LEU A 424 9.90 -8.84 -10.38
CA LEU A 424 10.16 -8.77 -8.94
C LEU A 424 10.50 -10.12 -8.31
N GLY A 425 10.32 -11.23 -9.03
CA GLY A 425 10.65 -12.59 -8.57
C GLY A 425 9.74 -13.10 -7.46
N GLY A 426 8.51 -12.59 -7.36
CA GLY A 426 7.52 -12.99 -6.35
C GLY A 426 6.21 -12.22 -6.46
N GLY A 427 5.18 -12.73 -5.78
CA GLY A 427 3.87 -12.08 -5.71
C GLY A 427 3.94 -10.80 -4.85
N TYR A 428 3.14 -9.82 -5.20
CA TYR A 428 3.01 -8.56 -4.48
C TYR A 428 1.53 -8.18 -4.38
N GLN A 429 1.22 -7.24 -3.47
CA GLN A 429 -0.12 -6.70 -3.37
C GLN A 429 -0.28 -5.50 -4.31
N ASP A 430 -1.28 -5.54 -5.19
CA ASP A 430 -1.65 -4.40 -6.01
C ASP A 430 -2.24 -3.28 -5.13
N LEU A 431 -1.66 -2.09 -5.22
CA LEU A 431 -2.07 -0.93 -4.41
C LEU A 431 -3.27 -0.18 -5.02
N ASP A 432 -3.68 -0.51 -6.24
CA ASP A 432 -4.82 0.08 -6.95
C ASP A 432 -4.79 1.63 -7.09
N PHE A 433 -3.60 2.23 -7.08
CA PHE A 433 -3.47 3.69 -7.24
C PHE A 433 -3.48 4.14 -8.72
N VAL A 434 -3.51 3.23 -9.68
CA VAL A 434 -3.65 3.55 -11.11
C VAL A 434 -5.12 3.45 -11.51
N GLN A 435 -5.75 4.59 -11.82
CA GLN A 435 -7.17 4.64 -12.17
C GLN A 435 -7.47 4.44 -13.66
N ALA A 436 -6.51 4.75 -14.52
CA ALA A 436 -6.61 4.51 -15.97
C ALA A 436 -5.22 4.19 -16.52
N GLY A 437 -5.16 3.36 -17.56
CA GLY A 437 -3.93 3.09 -18.29
C GLY A 437 -3.37 4.32 -18.99
N PRO A 438 -2.12 4.26 -19.50
CA PRO A 438 -1.50 5.38 -20.19
C PRO A 438 -2.33 5.84 -21.42
N GLY A 439 -2.50 7.16 -21.54
CA GLY A 439 -3.34 7.77 -22.60
C GLY A 439 -4.85 7.71 -22.36
N GLY A 440 -5.29 7.00 -21.32
CA GLY A 440 -6.70 6.94 -20.94
C GLY A 440 -7.23 8.27 -20.41
N ALA A 441 -8.55 8.48 -20.53
CA ALA A 441 -9.20 9.63 -19.92
C ALA A 441 -9.17 9.47 -18.39
N SER A 442 -8.56 10.43 -17.71
CA SER A 442 -8.61 10.50 -16.25
C SER A 442 -9.92 11.16 -15.84
N ALA A 443 -10.74 10.44 -15.11
CA ALA A 443 -11.70 11.07 -14.23
C ALA A 443 -10.95 11.37 -12.93
N ASN A 444 -10.42 12.58 -12.77
CA ASN A 444 -9.79 13.01 -11.50
C ASN A 444 -10.85 13.04 -10.39
N VAL A 445 -11.19 11.89 -9.90
CA VAL A 445 -11.98 11.75 -8.67
C VAL A 445 -10.97 11.64 -7.53
N THR A 446 -10.79 12.73 -6.80
CA THR A 446 -10.05 12.68 -5.53
C THR A 446 -10.81 11.75 -4.60
N PRO A 447 -10.26 10.61 -4.18
CA PRO A 447 -10.92 9.78 -3.19
C PRO A 447 -11.10 10.60 -1.91
N VAL A 448 -12.30 10.62 -1.40
CA VAL A 448 -12.55 11.31 -0.15
C VAL A 448 -11.87 10.56 0.98
N VAL A 449 -10.98 11.23 1.71
CA VAL A 449 -10.41 10.70 2.95
C VAL A 449 -11.40 10.99 4.07
N LEU A 450 -12.09 9.95 4.54
CA LEU A 450 -12.96 10.07 5.69
C LEU A 450 -12.14 10.07 6.98
N GLY A 451 -12.35 11.10 7.78
CA GLY A 451 -11.99 11.05 9.19
C GLY A 451 -12.94 10.15 10.00
N PRO A 452 -12.74 10.03 11.32
CA PRO A 452 -13.70 9.37 12.20
C PRO A 452 -15.10 9.95 12.02
N SER A 453 -16.12 9.09 11.93
CA SER A 453 -17.50 9.56 11.81
C SER A 453 -17.98 10.24 13.09
N VAL A 454 -19.05 11.02 12.97
CA VAL A 454 -19.75 11.59 14.13
C VAL A 454 -20.25 10.45 15.02
N SER A 455 -20.13 10.62 16.35
CA SER A 455 -20.58 9.61 17.31
C SER A 455 -22.08 9.35 17.18
N SER A 456 -22.47 8.08 17.03
CA SER A 456 -23.81 7.66 16.62
C SER A 456 -24.38 6.59 17.54
N GLY A 457 -25.69 6.64 17.75
CA GLY A 457 -26.45 5.57 18.41
C GLY A 457 -26.92 4.52 17.42
N PHE A 458 -27.29 3.35 17.93
CA PHE A 458 -27.73 2.20 17.13
C PHE A 458 -29.24 2.24 16.88
N VAL A 459 -29.66 1.79 15.69
CA VAL A 459 -31.04 1.46 15.37
C VAL A 459 -31.06 0.03 14.88
N SER A 460 -31.70 -0.86 15.60
CA SER A 460 -31.83 -2.26 15.23
C SER A 460 -33.04 -2.49 14.32
N THR A 461 -32.94 -3.36 13.35
CA THR A 461 -34.05 -3.82 12.50
C THR A 461 -34.15 -5.34 12.49
N ASN A 462 -35.27 -5.89 12.02
CA ASN A 462 -35.32 -7.28 11.57
C ASN A 462 -34.37 -7.38 10.36
N PRO A 463 -33.64 -8.49 10.20
CA PRO A 463 -32.76 -8.67 9.06
C PRO A 463 -33.47 -8.46 7.72
N VAL A 464 -32.92 -7.61 6.86
CA VAL A 464 -33.44 -7.27 5.53
C VAL A 464 -32.37 -7.54 4.49
N ARG A 465 -32.68 -8.37 3.46
CA ARG A 465 -31.77 -8.64 2.35
C ARG A 465 -31.51 -7.35 1.58
N LEU A 466 -30.23 -6.90 1.53
CA LEU A 466 -29.77 -5.78 0.73
C LEU A 466 -29.47 -6.22 -0.70
N PHE A 467 -28.71 -7.28 -0.83
CA PHE A 467 -28.36 -7.85 -2.13
C PHE A 467 -28.01 -9.35 -2.00
N ASP A 468 -28.20 -10.04 -3.12
CA ASP A 468 -27.68 -11.39 -3.38
C ASP A 468 -27.22 -11.46 -4.83
N THR A 469 -25.90 -11.59 -5.05
CA THR A 469 -25.33 -11.54 -6.42
C THR A 469 -25.64 -12.80 -7.24
N ARG A 470 -26.27 -13.82 -6.66
CA ARG A 470 -26.68 -15.04 -7.37
C ARG A 470 -28.03 -14.90 -8.08
N ASP A 471 -28.98 -14.15 -7.48
CA ASP A 471 -30.34 -14.04 -7.95
C ASP A 471 -30.74 -12.66 -8.46
N GLY A 472 -29.82 -11.68 -8.34
CA GLY A 472 -30.04 -10.29 -8.80
C GLY A 472 -30.73 -9.39 -7.80
N THR A 473 -31.04 -9.85 -6.58
CA THR A 473 -31.47 -8.96 -5.50
C THR A 473 -30.43 -7.86 -5.30
N GLY A 474 -30.87 -6.62 -5.26
CA GLY A 474 -29.95 -5.46 -5.19
C GLY A 474 -29.30 -5.06 -6.54
N GLY A 475 -29.74 -5.66 -7.67
CA GLY A 475 -29.42 -5.21 -9.03
C GLY A 475 -28.13 -5.81 -9.64
N ARG A 476 -27.45 -6.74 -8.96
CA ARG A 476 -26.28 -7.44 -9.52
C ARG A 476 -26.55 -8.94 -9.63
N THR A 477 -26.34 -9.51 -10.84
CA THR A 477 -26.57 -10.94 -11.16
C THR A 477 -25.28 -11.71 -11.44
N THR A 478 -24.13 -11.12 -11.17
CA THR A 478 -22.81 -11.73 -11.46
C THR A 478 -21.94 -11.74 -10.21
N PRO A 479 -21.12 -12.79 -10.01
CA PRO A 479 -20.13 -12.80 -8.94
C PRO A 479 -19.14 -11.64 -9.06
N ILE A 480 -18.49 -11.29 -7.97
CA ILE A 480 -17.38 -10.33 -7.96
C ILE A 480 -16.11 -11.08 -8.39
N VAL A 481 -15.48 -10.62 -9.48
CA VAL A 481 -14.28 -11.25 -10.04
C VAL A 481 -13.00 -10.79 -9.32
N ALA A 482 -11.88 -11.48 -9.59
CA ALA A 482 -10.58 -11.13 -9.02
C ALA A 482 -10.19 -9.67 -9.31
N GLY A 483 -9.78 -8.95 -8.28
CA GLY A 483 -9.35 -7.54 -8.38
C GLY A 483 -10.49 -6.53 -8.54
N GLU A 484 -11.74 -6.99 -8.62
CA GLU A 484 -12.90 -6.10 -8.79
C GLU A 484 -13.31 -5.46 -7.46
N SER A 485 -13.62 -4.16 -7.54
CA SER A 485 -14.29 -3.39 -6.49
C SER A 485 -15.70 -3.01 -6.95
N TRP A 486 -16.71 -3.30 -6.12
CA TRP A 486 -18.11 -2.97 -6.37
C TRP A 486 -18.67 -2.15 -5.22
N SER A 487 -19.37 -1.04 -5.54
CA SER A 487 -20.00 -0.17 -4.54
C SER A 487 -21.52 -0.33 -4.55
N PHE A 488 -22.13 -0.41 -3.35
CA PHE A 488 -23.57 -0.57 -3.18
C PHE A 488 -24.13 0.58 -2.31
N PRO A 489 -25.15 1.33 -2.77
CA PRO A 489 -25.79 2.41 -2.02
C PRO A 489 -26.74 1.85 -0.97
N ILE A 490 -26.69 2.42 0.26
CA ILE A 490 -27.49 1.93 1.40
C ILE A 490 -28.26 3.08 2.06
N ALA A 491 -27.62 4.23 2.32
CA ALA A 491 -28.30 5.36 2.94
C ALA A 491 -29.42 5.90 2.03
N GLY A 492 -30.57 6.24 2.64
CA GLY A 492 -31.78 6.62 1.93
C GLY A 492 -32.58 5.44 1.35
N GLN A 493 -32.11 4.20 1.54
CA GLN A 493 -32.77 2.96 1.09
C GLN A 493 -32.95 1.97 2.24
N PHE A 494 -33.79 0.96 2.07
CA PHE A 494 -34.02 -0.12 3.06
C PHE A 494 -34.39 0.39 4.48
N GLY A 495 -34.94 1.60 4.60
CA GLY A 495 -35.23 2.25 5.86
C GLY A 495 -34.04 2.91 6.56
N VAL A 496 -32.85 2.85 5.98
CA VAL A 496 -31.65 3.52 6.48
C VAL A 496 -31.72 5.03 6.16
N PRO A 497 -31.65 5.94 7.13
CA PRO A 497 -31.75 7.36 6.86
C PRO A 497 -30.48 7.91 6.18
N THR A 498 -30.58 9.05 5.53
CA THR A 498 -29.46 9.66 4.80
C THR A 498 -28.36 10.20 5.72
N ASP A 499 -28.64 10.40 7.00
CA ASP A 499 -27.70 10.81 8.04
C ASP A 499 -27.03 9.63 8.77
N ALA A 500 -27.29 8.39 8.32
CA ALA A 500 -26.62 7.22 8.87
C ALA A 500 -25.10 7.29 8.63
N THR A 501 -24.35 7.07 9.69
CA THR A 501 -22.87 7.13 9.65
C THR A 501 -22.22 5.77 9.40
N ALA A 502 -22.90 4.69 9.77
CA ALA A 502 -22.46 3.31 9.57
C ALA A 502 -23.66 2.37 9.52
N VAL A 503 -23.45 1.20 8.92
CA VAL A 503 -24.42 0.09 8.89
C VAL A 503 -23.82 -1.18 9.47
N ALA A 504 -24.69 -2.02 10.05
CA ALA A 504 -24.37 -3.36 10.48
C ALA A 504 -25.03 -4.34 9.51
N ILE A 505 -24.23 -5.14 8.82
CA ILE A 505 -24.67 -6.15 7.86
C ILE A 505 -24.09 -7.51 8.23
N ASN A 506 -24.87 -8.56 8.11
CA ASN A 506 -24.35 -9.92 8.04
C ASN A 506 -23.96 -10.19 6.58
N LEU A 507 -22.68 -10.26 6.28
CA LEU A 507 -22.16 -10.52 4.94
C LEU A 507 -21.73 -11.97 4.83
N THR A 508 -22.25 -12.67 3.83
CA THR A 508 -21.92 -14.07 3.56
C THR A 508 -21.27 -14.19 2.17
N ALA A 509 -20.08 -14.73 2.12
CA ALA A 509 -19.41 -15.11 0.89
C ALA A 509 -19.75 -16.57 0.56
N VAL A 510 -20.17 -16.81 -0.69
CA VAL A 510 -20.58 -18.14 -1.18
C VAL A 510 -19.99 -18.39 -2.57
N ASP A 511 -19.91 -19.67 -2.95
CA ASP A 511 -19.49 -20.12 -4.29
C ASP A 511 -18.12 -19.54 -4.72
N ALA A 512 -17.20 -19.37 -3.75
CA ALA A 512 -15.84 -18.95 -4.08
C ALA A 512 -15.16 -20.02 -4.95
N THR A 513 -14.59 -19.62 -6.07
CA THR A 513 -13.87 -20.53 -7.00
C THR A 513 -12.44 -20.80 -6.60
N LEU A 514 -11.82 -19.89 -5.85
CA LEU A 514 -10.47 -20.02 -5.27
C LEU A 514 -10.49 -19.52 -3.82
N PRO A 515 -9.54 -19.96 -2.97
CA PRO A 515 -9.32 -19.29 -1.70
C PRO A 515 -9.01 -17.80 -1.94
N THR A 516 -9.76 -16.93 -1.25
CA THR A 516 -9.67 -15.48 -1.45
C THR A 516 -9.95 -14.72 -0.16
N TYR A 517 -9.87 -13.38 -0.22
CA TYR A 517 -10.43 -12.53 0.83
C TYR A 517 -11.35 -11.48 0.23
N VAL A 518 -12.32 -11.07 1.05
CA VAL A 518 -13.23 -9.98 0.73
C VAL A 518 -12.99 -8.83 1.70
N SER A 519 -12.78 -7.63 1.16
CA SER A 519 -12.68 -6.38 1.93
C SER A 519 -13.96 -5.58 1.80
N VAL A 520 -14.36 -4.90 2.88
CA VAL A 520 -15.49 -3.97 2.92
C VAL A 520 -15.03 -2.65 3.50
N TRP A 521 -15.34 -1.54 2.82
CA TRP A 521 -14.92 -0.20 3.26
C TRP A 521 -15.89 0.88 2.79
N PRO A 522 -15.77 2.14 3.30
CA PRO A 522 -16.60 3.27 2.88
C PRO A 522 -16.47 3.53 1.38
N GLY A 523 -17.57 3.50 0.65
CA GLY A 523 -17.56 3.74 -0.80
C GLY A 523 -17.05 5.15 -1.16
N GLY A 524 -16.32 5.25 -2.27
CA GLY A 524 -15.68 6.51 -2.68
C GLY A 524 -14.38 6.85 -1.94
N THR A 525 -13.90 5.97 -1.03
CA THR A 525 -12.60 6.12 -0.38
C THR A 525 -11.59 5.09 -0.91
N VAL A 526 -10.33 5.25 -0.53
CA VAL A 526 -9.28 4.27 -0.86
C VAL A 526 -9.55 2.92 -0.18
N LYS A 527 -9.38 1.82 -0.92
CA LYS A 527 -9.50 0.46 -0.37
C LYS A 527 -8.43 0.22 0.71
N PRO A 528 -8.81 -0.17 1.94
CA PRO A 528 -7.85 -0.49 3.00
C PRO A 528 -7.19 -1.86 2.77
N PHE A 529 -6.05 -2.09 3.45
CA PHE A 529 -5.36 -3.38 3.46
C PHE A 529 -5.91 -4.32 4.54
N THR A 530 -7.24 -4.48 4.56
CA THR A 530 -7.96 -5.28 5.55
C THR A 530 -8.80 -6.33 4.88
N ALA A 531 -9.15 -7.40 5.60
CA ALA A 531 -10.04 -8.45 5.13
C ALA A 531 -11.17 -8.63 6.12
N ASN A 532 -12.42 -8.70 5.62
CA ASN A 532 -13.59 -8.97 6.42
C ASN A 532 -14.01 -10.44 6.38
N LEU A 533 -13.80 -11.11 5.25
CA LEU A 533 -14.08 -12.54 5.06
C LEU A 533 -12.90 -13.21 4.34
N ASN A 534 -12.67 -14.49 4.64
CA ASN A 534 -11.69 -15.34 3.99
C ASN A 534 -12.36 -16.61 3.43
N PRO A 535 -13.13 -16.49 2.34
CA PRO A 535 -13.85 -17.64 1.77
C PRO A 535 -12.90 -18.60 1.07
N VAL A 536 -13.27 -19.89 1.16
CA VAL A 536 -12.65 -20.99 0.44
C VAL A 536 -13.70 -21.73 -0.41
N PRO A 537 -13.32 -22.41 -1.49
CA PRO A 537 -14.27 -23.17 -2.31
C PRO A 537 -15.12 -24.15 -1.50
N GLY A 538 -16.40 -24.24 -1.82
CA GLY A 538 -17.35 -25.18 -1.19
C GLY A 538 -17.87 -24.78 0.18
N MET A 539 -17.53 -23.60 0.70
CA MET A 539 -17.99 -23.11 2.00
C MET A 539 -18.75 -21.79 1.88
N ALA A 540 -19.83 -21.65 2.65
CA ALA A 540 -20.47 -20.37 2.90
C ALA A 540 -19.87 -19.75 4.16
N VAL A 541 -19.20 -18.60 4.02
CA VAL A 541 -18.48 -17.93 5.12
C VAL A 541 -19.21 -16.65 5.51
N PRO A 542 -19.94 -16.62 6.63
CA PRO A 542 -20.57 -15.41 7.14
C PRO A 542 -19.61 -14.63 8.05
N ASN A 543 -19.78 -13.31 8.10
CA ASN A 543 -19.24 -12.46 9.14
C ASN A 543 -20.11 -11.21 9.32
N LEU A 544 -20.26 -10.75 10.56
CA LEU A 544 -20.81 -9.43 10.82
C LEU A 544 -19.84 -8.36 10.36
N VAL A 545 -20.31 -7.40 9.60
CA VAL A 545 -19.53 -6.21 9.21
C VAL A 545 -20.25 -4.96 9.72
N ILE A 546 -19.58 -4.16 10.54
CA ILE A 546 -20.02 -2.80 10.87
C ILE A 546 -19.16 -1.85 10.08
N GLY A 547 -19.69 -1.32 8.98
CA GLY A 547 -18.99 -0.49 8.01
C GLY A 547 -19.38 0.97 8.10
N GLN A 548 -18.39 1.88 8.21
CA GLN A 548 -18.60 3.31 8.00
C GLN A 548 -19.13 3.55 6.58
N LEU A 549 -20.16 4.38 6.43
CA LEU A 549 -20.66 4.75 5.11
C LEU A 549 -19.77 5.81 4.46
N GLY A 550 -19.57 5.67 3.17
CA GLY A 550 -18.89 6.68 2.35
C GLY A 550 -19.73 7.92 2.10
N PRO A 551 -19.18 8.96 1.43
CA PRO A 551 -19.85 10.25 1.21
C PRO A 551 -21.18 10.12 0.45
N GLY A 552 -21.33 9.11 -0.38
CA GLY A 552 -22.57 8.79 -1.11
C GLY A 552 -23.51 7.85 -0.36
N GLY A 553 -23.28 7.59 0.94
CA GLY A 553 -24.09 6.64 1.72
C GLY A 553 -23.93 5.18 1.31
N ASN A 554 -22.75 4.79 0.79
CA ASN A 554 -22.48 3.48 0.21
C ASN A 554 -21.35 2.73 0.92
N LEU A 555 -21.32 1.39 0.77
CA LEU A 555 -20.17 0.54 1.05
C LEU A 555 -19.58 0.02 -0.27
N SER A 556 -18.29 -0.21 -0.27
CA SER A 556 -17.57 -0.90 -1.34
C SER A 556 -17.12 -2.29 -0.89
N PHE A 557 -17.12 -3.23 -1.83
CA PHE A 557 -16.77 -4.64 -1.67
C PHE A 557 -15.70 -5.01 -2.70
N TYR A 558 -14.68 -5.74 -2.27
CA TYR A 558 -13.57 -6.17 -3.13
C TYR A 558 -13.33 -7.66 -2.98
N ASN A 559 -13.05 -8.33 -4.11
CA ASN A 559 -12.60 -9.73 -4.14
C ASN A 559 -11.15 -9.81 -4.65
N ASN A 560 -10.29 -10.53 -3.93
CA ASN A 560 -8.88 -10.61 -4.29
C ASN A 560 -8.57 -11.63 -5.40
N SER A 561 -9.19 -12.82 -5.38
CA SER A 561 -8.83 -13.92 -6.28
C SER A 561 -10.05 -14.69 -6.73
N GLY A 562 -10.01 -15.28 -7.94
CA GLY A 562 -11.12 -16.06 -8.49
C GLY A 562 -12.42 -15.24 -8.57
N THR A 563 -13.54 -15.92 -8.40
CA THR A 563 -14.87 -15.30 -8.31
C THR A 563 -15.55 -15.66 -6.99
N VAL A 564 -16.38 -14.76 -6.47
CA VAL A 564 -17.16 -15.00 -5.25
C VAL A 564 -18.53 -14.35 -5.37
N ASN A 565 -19.59 -15.05 -4.94
CA ASN A 565 -20.90 -14.45 -4.74
C ASN A 565 -21.00 -13.88 -3.32
N LEU A 566 -21.66 -12.74 -3.19
CA LEU A 566 -21.91 -12.10 -1.90
C LEU A 566 -23.40 -11.96 -1.63
N VAL A 567 -23.75 -12.22 -0.37
CA VAL A 567 -25.09 -12.04 0.16
C VAL A 567 -25.01 -11.13 1.38
N ALA A 568 -25.78 -10.05 1.43
CA ALA A 568 -25.77 -9.11 2.55
C ALA A 568 -27.16 -8.91 3.13
N ASP A 569 -27.27 -9.11 4.45
CA ASP A 569 -28.47 -8.86 5.22
C ASP A 569 -28.22 -7.71 6.23
N LEU A 570 -28.98 -6.61 6.11
CA LEU A 570 -28.95 -5.49 7.04
C LEU A 570 -29.58 -5.91 8.38
N VAL A 571 -28.85 -5.68 9.48
CA VAL A 571 -29.32 -5.95 10.85
C VAL A 571 -29.50 -4.68 11.67
N GLY A 572 -29.07 -3.53 11.16
CA GLY A 572 -29.23 -2.22 11.77
C GLY A 572 -28.30 -1.18 11.20
N TRP A 573 -28.39 0.03 11.74
CA TRP A 573 -27.52 1.15 11.36
C TRP A 573 -27.22 2.05 12.54
N PHE A 574 -26.26 2.93 12.37
CA PHE A 574 -25.86 3.92 13.36
C PHE A 574 -26.13 5.33 12.82
N THR A 575 -26.80 6.15 13.62
CA THR A 575 -27.14 7.56 13.27
C THR A 575 -26.95 8.46 14.47
N PRO A 576 -26.56 9.74 14.28
CA PRO A 576 -26.45 10.73 15.36
C PRO A 576 -27.78 10.93 16.12
N SER A 577 -28.93 10.76 15.47
CA SER A 577 -30.26 10.98 16.03
C SER A 577 -30.74 9.85 16.95
N SER A 578 -30.14 8.65 16.93
CA SER A 578 -30.57 7.53 17.79
C SER A 578 -30.17 7.71 19.24
N SER A 579 -31.12 7.41 20.16
CA SER A 579 -30.90 7.39 21.61
C SER A 579 -30.28 6.10 22.13
N LEU A 580 -30.38 5.00 21.36
CA LEU A 580 -29.83 3.70 21.77
C LEU A 580 -28.31 3.71 21.75
N ARG A 581 -27.70 3.43 22.89
CA ARG A 581 -26.27 3.46 23.12
C ARG A 581 -25.75 2.11 23.58
N LEU A 582 -24.46 1.85 23.38
CA LEU A 582 -23.81 0.62 23.79
C LEU A 582 -23.50 0.62 25.29
N ARG A 583 -23.79 -0.49 25.93
CA ARG A 583 -23.21 -0.93 27.20
C ARG A 583 -22.32 -2.13 26.90
N ALA A 584 -21.02 -1.93 26.93
CA ALA A 584 -20.06 -3.01 26.78
C ALA A 584 -20.08 -3.92 28.03
N LEU A 585 -20.08 -5.22 27.82
CA LEU A 585 -20.14 -6.24 28.86
C LEU A 585 -18.85 -7.05 28.92
N THR A 586 -18.52 -7.64 30.03
CA THR A 586 -17.61 -8.79 30.07
C THR A 586 -18.35 -9.96 29.45
N PRO A 587 -17.76 -10.69 28.49
CA PRO A 587 -18.44 -11.80 27.83
C PRO A 587 -19.03 -12.81 28.84
N ALA A 588 -20.31 -13.13 28.68
CA ALA A 588 -21.03 -14.05 29.58
C ALA A 588 -21.87 -15.07 28.80
N ARG A 589 -21.78 -16.36 29.17
CA ARG A 589 -22.53 -17.43 28.57
C ARG A 589 -24.02 -17.30 28.94
N LEU A 590 -24.90 -17.18 27.91
CA LEU A 590 -26.35 -17.14 28.09
C LEU A 590 -27.02 -18.46 27.65
N LEU A 591 -26.40 -19.17 26.71
CA LEU A 591 -26.93 -20.45 26.17
C LEU A 591 -25.75 -21.41 25.93
N ASP A 592 -25.94 -22.65 26.37
CA ASP A 592 -25.15 -23.80 25.92
C ASP A 592 -26.06 -25.04 25.93
N THR A 593 -26.46 -25.47 24.75
CA THR A 593 -27.42 -26.61 24.62
C THR A 593 -26.77 -27.95 24.92
N ARG A 594 -25.48 -28.03 25.17
CA ARG A 594 -24.76 -29.25 25.57
C ARG A 594 -24.98 -29.56 27.06
N ASP A 595 -25.00 -28.50 27.87
CA ASP A 595 -25.10 -28.63 29.33
C ASP A 595 -26.40 -28.06 29.91
N GLY A 596 -27.30 -27.51 29.08
CA GLY A 596 -28.59 -26.96 29.52
C GLY A 596 -28.53 -25.52 30.02
N THR A 597 -27.40 -24.84 29.92
CA THR A 597 -27.30 -23.39 30.18
C THR A 597 -28.29 -22.64 29.30
N GLY A 598 -29.14 -21.79 29.86
CA GLY A 598 -30.14 -21.00 29.12
C GLY A 598 -31.46 -21.75 28.90
N ASP A 599 -31.72 -22.78 29.73
CA ASP A 599 -32.97 -23.54 29.81
C ASP A 599 -33.26 -24.39 28.56
N VAL A 600 -32.23 -24.71 27.75
CA VAL A 600 -32.37 -25.61 26.57
C VAL A 600 -31.26 -26.65 26.62
N LEU A 601 -31.66 -27.92 26.74
CA LEU A 601 -30.74 -29.07 26.71
C LEU A 601 -30.99 -29.92 25.46
N GLY A 602 -29.91 -30.31 24.79
CA GLY A 602 -29.91 -31.11 23.57
C GLY A 602 -29.78 -30.28 22.29
N GLN A 603 -29.52 -30.97 21.17
CA GLN A 603 -29.35 -30.34 19.86
C GLN A 603 -30.68 -29.70 19.38
N VAL A 604 -30.55 -28.54 18.74
CA VAL A 604 -31.66 -27.87 18.04
C VAL A 604 -31.91 -28.59 16.71
N GLY A 605 -33.08 -29.23 16.58
CA GLY A 605 -33.46 -30.06 15.43
C GLY A 605 -33.82 -29.25 14.17
N PRO A 606 -34.13 -29.94 13.06
CA PRO A 606 -34.49 -29.31 11.78
C PRO A 606 -35.82 -28.56 11.90
N GLY A 607 -35.84 -27.30 11.41
CA GLY A 607 -37.02 -26.43 11.49
C GLY A 607 -37.36 -25.93 12.89
N GLN A 608 -36.59 -26.29 13.91
CA GLN A 608 -36.85 -25.91 15.29
C GLN A 608 -36.39 -24.47 15.56
N THR A 609 -37.19 -23.77 16.38
CA THR A 609 -36.89 -22.47 16.94
C THR A 609 -36.80 -22.56 18.45
N ILE A 610 -35.72 -22.08 19.05
CA ILE A 610 -35.58 -21.92 20.49
C ILE A 610 -35.62 -20.42 20.85
N HIS A 611 -36.04 -20.12 22.11
CA HIS A 611 -36.20 -18.74 22.56
C HIS A 611 -35.29 -18.45 23.73
N LEU A 612 -34.25 -17.64 23.52
CA LEU A 612 -33.26 -17.31 24.54
C LEU A 612 -33.66 -16.02 25.27
N LYS A 613 -33.84 -16.08 26.59
CA LYS A 613 -33.98 -14.89 27.44
C LYS A 613 -32.61 -14.21 27.52
N VAL A 614 -32.54 -12.94 27.07
CA VAL A 614 -31.30 -12.13 27.06
C VAL A 614 -31.31 -11.01 28.09
N THR A 615 -32.47 -10.38 28.36
CA THR A 615 -32.55 -9.32 29.37
C THR A 615 -32.44 -9.88 30.79
N ASP A 616 -31.85 -9.11 31.69
CA ASP A 616 -31.61 -9.46 33.12
C ASP A 616 -30.69 -10.67 33.31
N ARG A 617 -29.91 -11.03 32.27
CA ARG A 617 -28.91 -12.10 32.27
C ARG A 617 -27.57 -11.58 31.75
N GLY A 618 -26.43 -12.08 32.24
CA GLY A 618 -25.11 -11.76 31.76
C GLY A 618 -24.76 -10.26 31.77
N GLY A 619 -25.39 -9.45 32.62
CA GLY A 619 -25.22 -8.01 32.70
C GLY A 619 -26.04 -7.18 31.70
N VAL A 620 -26.90 -7.81 30.89
CA VAL A 620 -27.84 -7.15 29.98
C VAL A 620 -28.95 -6.47 30.81
N PRO A 621 -29.18 -5.16 30.65
CA PRO A 621 -30.22 -4.48 31.43
C PRO A 621 -31.64 -4.87 30.98
N ALA A 622 -32.63 -4.75 31.87
CA ALA A 622 -34.04 -5.06 31.59
C ALA A 622 -34.62 -4.27 30.42
N ASN A 623 -34.16 -3.05 30.22
CA ASN A 623 -34.61 -2.14 29.15
C ASN A 623 -33.80 -2.25 27.85
N ALA A 624 -32.92 -3.25 27.70
CA ALA A 624 -32.17 -3.45 26.47
C ALA A 624 -33.10 -3.63 25.26
N LYS A 625 -32.81 -2.93 24.17
CA LYS A 625 -33.56 -3.01 22.90
C LYS A 625 -32.87 -3.90 21.86
N ALA A 626 -31.55 -4.05 22.00
CA ALA A 626 -30.78 -5.01 21.18
C ALA A 626 -29.59 -5.56 21.98
N VAL A 627 -29.05 -6.68 21.54
CA VAL A 627 -27.85 -7.34 22.11
C VAL A 627 -26.85 -7.68 21.03
N ALA A 628 -25.58 -7.73 21.40
CA ALA A 628 -24.50 -8.31 20.63
C ALA A 628 -24.16 -9.69 21.23
N LEU A 629 -24.34 -10.72 20.44
CA LEU A 629 -24.12 -12.12 20.83
C LEU A 629 -23.02 -12.72 19.94
N ASN A 630 -22.05 -13.39 20.52
CA ASN A 630 -21.24 -14.35 19.78
C ASN A 630 -21.98 -15.67 19.76
N VAL A 631 -22.55 -16.08 18.63
CA VAL A 631 -23.33 -17.31 18.44
C VAL A 631 -22.44 -18.34 17.76
N THR A 632 -22.23 -19.47 18.44
CA THR A 632 -21.43 -20.59 17.94
C THR A 632 -22.32 -21.80 17.73
N VAL A 633 -22.25 -22.39 16.54
CA VAL A 633 -22.75 -23.73 16.26
C VAL A 633 -21.66 -24.74 16.49
N THR A 634 -21.99 -25.90 17.00
CA THR A 634 -21.04 -27.01 17.15
C THR A 634 -21.75 -28.37 16.93
N GLU A 635 -20.98 -29.31 16.38
CA GLU A 635 -21.47 -30.65 16.07
C GLU A 635 -22.73 -30.69 15.16
N PRO A 636 -22.82 -29.86 14.09
CA PRO A 636 -23.90 -29.93 13.16
C PRO A 636 -23.87 -31.28 12.41
N THR A 637 -25.02 -31.90 12.26
CA THR A 637 -25.15 -33.22 11.61
C THR A 637 -25.10 -33.12 10.08
N VAL A 638 -25.51 -31.99 9.50
CA VAL A 638 -25.53 -31.71 8.07
C VAL A 638 -25.19 -30.22 7.82
N GLY A 639 -24.96 -29.85 6.58
CA GLY A 639 -24.86 -28.42 6.17
C GLY A 639 -26.18 -27.70 6.44
N SER A 640 -26.17 -26.58 7.14
CA SER A 640 -27.32 -25.80 7.57
C SER A 640 -26.97 -24.35 7.84
N TYR A 641 -27.96 -23.58 8.33
CA TYR A 641 -27.75 -22.25 8.86
C TYR A 641 -28.64 -21.98 10.07
N LEU A 642 -28.21 -21.06 10.92
CA LEU A 642 -29.06 -20.48 11.96
C LEU A 642 -29.55 -19.09 11.52
N THR A 643 -30.78 -18.77 11.92
CA THR A 643 -31.32 -17.39 11.88
C THR A 643 -31.60 -16.91 13.29
N VAL A 644 -31.03 -15.78 13.69
CA VAL A 644 -31.28 -15.09 14.96
C VAL A 644 -32.18 -13.89 14.69
N PHE A 645 -33.32 -13.80 15.39
CA PHE A 645 -34.31 -12.75 15.17
C PHE A 645 -35.09 -12.43 16.46
N PRO A 646 -35.83 -11.31 16.53
CA PRO A 646 -36.58 -10.95 17.74
C PRO A 646 -37.66 -12.00 18.05
N ALA A 647 -37.82 -12.38 19.31
CA ALA A 647 -38.91 -13.26 19.71
C ALA A 647 -40.26 -12.55 19.51
N GLY A 648 -41.24 -13.29 18.95
CA GLY A 648 -42.54 -12.76 18.59
C GLY A 648 -42.66 -12.17 17.19
N ASP A 649 -41.56 -11.98 16.49
CA ASP A 649 -41.57 -11.54 15.10
C ASP A 649 -41.57 -12.72 14.14
N GLN A 650 -41.95 -12.46 12.89
CA GLN A 650 -41.80 -13.43 11.81
C GLN A 650 -40.34 -13.67 11.49
N ARG A 651 -39.94 -14.90 11.22
CA ARG A 651 -38.62 -15.29 10.82
C ARG A 651 -38.25 -14.60 9.49
N PRO A 652 -37.17 -13.82 9.44
CA PRO A 652 -36.71 -13.21 8.20
C PRO A 652 -36.03 -14.21 7.25
N LEU A 653 -35.93 -13.84 5.97
CA LEU A 653 -35.15 -14.55 4.97
C LEU A 653 -33.69 -14.12 5.08
N ALA A 654 -33.00 -14.60 6.13
CA ALA A 654 -31.61 -14.25 6.41
C ALA A 654 -30.91 -15.38 7.15
N SER A 655 -29.60 -15.53 7.00
CA SER A 655 -28.81 -16.43 7.83
C SER A 655 -27.87 -15.61 8.72
N SER A 656 -27.74 -16.03 10.00
CA SER A 656 -26.80 -15.40 10.94
C SER A 656 -25.51 -16.19 11.07
N VAL A 657 -25.57 -17.54 11.00
CA VAL A 657 -24.44 -18.45 11.03
C VAL A 657 -24.66 -19.54 9.99
N ASN A 658 -23.69 -19.79 9.12
CA ASN A 658 -23.69 -20.89 8.16
C ASN A 658 -22.70 -21.97 8.58
N MET A 659 -23.05 -23.26 8.38
CA MET A 659 -22.27 -24.38 8.88
C MET A 659 -22.25 -25.54 7.89
N VAL A 660 -21.21 -26.34 7.91
CA VAL A 660 -21.16 -27.68 7.30
C VAL A 660 -21.09 -28.76 8.39
N ALA A 661 -21.39 -30.00 8.03
CA ALA A 661 -21.42 -31.13 9.01
C ALA A 661 -20.10 -31.20 9.81
N GLY A 662 -20.21 -31.37 11.13
CA GLY A 662 -19.08 -31.51 12.06
C GLY A 662 -18.30 -30.21 12.37
N GLN A 663 -18.63 -29.10 11.75
CA GLN A 663 -17.88 -27.84 11.93
C GLN A 663 -18.29 -27.08 13.20
N THR A 664 -17.35 -26.46 13.89
CA THR A 664 -17.62 -25.47 14.94
C THR A 664 -17.39 -24.08 14.37
N VAL A 665 -18.44 -23.24 14.25
CA VAL A 665 -18.40 -21.93 13.62
C VAL A 665 -19.02 -20.88 14.53
N PRO A 666 -18.29 -19.84 14.92
CA PRO A 666 -18.83 -18.66 15.57
C PRO A 666 -19.19 -17.57 14.55
N ASN A 667 -20.14 -16.74 14.89
CA ASN A 667 -20.34 -15.42 14.26
C ASN A 667 -20.88 -14.43 15.29
N MET A 668 -20.43 -13.18 15.19
CA MET A 668 -21.02 -12.07 15.95
C MET A 668 -22.38 -11.72 15.34
N VAL A 669 -23.40 -11.63 16.19
CA VAL A 669 -24.77 -11.34 15.79
C VAL A 669 -25.28 -10.14 16.57
N LEU A 670 -25.78 -9.12 15.88
CA LEU A 670 -26.59 -8.05 16.48
C LEU A 670 -28.06 -8.42 16.32
N ALA A 671 -28.76 -8.58 17.44
CA ALA A 671 -30.16 -8.97 17.44
C ALA A 671 -31.02 -7.97 18.21
N ARG A 672 -32.14 -7.53 17.61
CA ARG A 672 -33.19 -6.79 18.32
C ARG A 672 -33.81 -7.70 19.37
N VAL A 673 -34.06 -7.18 20.55
CA VAL A 673 -34.76 -7.87 21.62
C VAL A 673 -36.25 -7.81 21.34
N GLY A 674 -36.88 -8.99 21.31
CA GLY A 674 -38.30 -9.14 21.06
C GLY A 674 -39.12 -9.27 22.35
N THR A 675 -40.29 -9.93 22.25
CA THR A 675 -41.21 -10.11 23.38
C THR A 675 -40.53 -10.79 24.56
N ASP A 676 -40.92 -10.39 25.76
CA ASP A 676 -40.42 -10.90 27.05
C ASP A 676 -38.90 -10.83 27.23
N GLY A 677 -38.22 -9.91 26.48
CA GLY A 677 -36.78 -9.78 26.54
C GLY A 677 -36.01 -10.95 25.97
N ARG A 678 -36.54 -11.57 24.89
CA ARG A 678 -35.98 -12.78 24.27
C ARG A 678 -35.57 -12.53 22.83
N VAL A 679 -34.66 -13.37 22.35
CA VAL A 679 -34.32 -13.56 20.94
C VAL A 679 -34.67 -14.99 20.54
N SER A 680 -35.08 -15.20 19.30
CA SER A 680 -35.37 -16.51 18.68
C SER A 680 -34.14 -16.97 17.89
N ILE A 681 -33.81 -18.26 17.97
CA ILE A 681 -32.74 -18.91 17.21
C ILE A 681 -33.35 -20.10 16.48
N TYR A 682 -33.40 -20.05 15.17
CA TYR A 682 -33.95 -21.08 14.28
C TYR A 682 -32.84 -21.88 13.61
N ASN A 683 -32.94 -23.19 13.57
CA ASN A 683 -32.09 -24.08 12.77
C ASN A 683 -32.84 -24.59 11.54
N ASN A 684 -32.22 -24.50 10.34
CA ASN A 684 -32.92 -24.86 9.10
C ASN A 684 -33.02 -26.37 8.86
N THR A 685 -31.90 -27.09 8.88
CA THR A 685 -31.85 -28.54 8.57
C THR A 685 -30.92 -29.27 9.54
N GLY A 686 -31.11 -30.60 9.65
CA GLY A 686 -30.30 -31.41 10.57
C GLY A 686 -30.42 -30.94 12.01
N ALA A 687 -29.48 -31.35 12.84
CA ALA A 687 -29.42 -31.00 14.26
C ALA A 687 -28.04 -30.39 14.59
N THR A 688 -28.01 -29.46 15.54
CA THR A 688 -26.75 -28.82 15.96
C THR A 688 -26.84 -28.36 17.41
N HIS A 689 -25.73 -28.37 18.14
CA HIS A 689 -25.66 -27.64 19.38
C HIS A 689 -25.43 -26.16 19.13
N VAL A 690 -25.96 -25.31 20.01
CA VAL A 690 -25.87 -23.86 19.96
C VAL A 690 -25.35 -23.33 21.26
N VAL A 691 -24.33 -22.46 21.14
CA VAL A 691 -23.72 -21.71 22.25
C VAL A 691 -23.91 -20.23 21.96
N ALA A 692 -24.31 -19.43 22.95
CA ALA A 692 -24.40 -17.98 22.79
C ALA A 692 -23.81 -17.24 24.01
N ASP A 693 -22.82 -16.38 23.72
CA ASP A 693 -22.18 -15.52 24.70
C ASP A 693 -22.56 -14.05 24.41
N VAL A 694 -23.10 -13.32 25.42
CA VAL A 694 -23.38 -11.91 25.28
C VAL A 694 -22.11 -11.09 25.52
N VAL A 695 -21.87 -10.08 24.66
CA VAL A 695 -20.68 -9.19 24.75
C VAL A 695 -21.06 -7.72 24.92
N ALA A 696 -22.29 -7.34 24.52
CA ALA A 696 -22.81 -5.99 24.73
C ALA A 696 -24.32 -5.96 24.66
N ALA A 697 -24.91 -4.88 25.19
CA ALA A 697 -26.31 -4.54 25.07
C ALA A 697 -26.48 -3.10 24.58
N PHE A 698 -27.58 -2.83 23.88
CA PHE A 698 -27.96 -1.49 23.46
C PHE A 698 -29.23 -1.07 24.22
N ALA A 699 -29.13 0.05 24.93
CA ALA A 699 -30.23 0.56 25.75
C ALA A 699 -30.22 2.08 25.73
N ASP A 700 -31.38 2.66 26.01
CA ASP A 700 -31.45 4.09 26.30
C ASP A 700 -30.63 4.39 27.58
N ASN A 701 -29.93 5.51 27.61
CA ASN A 701 -29.05 5.92 28.71
C ASN A 701 -27.78 5.06 28.96
N ALA A 702 -27.42 4.13 28.08
CA ALA A 702 -26.09 3.52 28.09
C ALA A 702 -25.04 4.57 27.64
N PRO A 703 -23.73 4.42 28.00
CA PRO A 703 -22.77 5.49 27.73
C PRO A 703 -22.27 5.53 26.28
N GLY A 704 -22.05 4.38 25.64
CA GLY A 704 -21.26 4.26 24.43
C GLY A 704 -21.98 4.61 23.14
N ARG A 705 -21.41 5.55 22.37
CA ARG A 705 -21.80 5.86 21.00
C ARG A 705 -20.71 5.42 20.05
N LEU A 706 -21.10 4.82 18.91
CA LEU A 706 -20.13 4.39 17.88
C LEU A 706 -19.50 5.59 17.19
N VAL A 707 -18.19 5.57 17.07
CA VAL A 707 -17.42 6.33 16.09
C VAL A 707 -16.84 5.32 15.11
N ALA A 708 -17.46 5.21 13.95
CA ALA A 708 -16.98 4.32 12.89
C ALA A 708 -15.78 4.96 12.19
N ILE A 709 -14.81 4.14 11.78
CA ILE A 709 -13.63 4.56 11.03
C ILE A 709 -13.45 3.66 9.80
N SER A 710 -12.75 4.14 8.80
CA SER A 710 -12.25 3.27 7.73
C SER A 710 -11.41 2.16 8.36
N PRO A 711 -11.53 0.90 7.88
CA PRO A 711 -10.81 -0.23 8.48
C PRO A 711 -9.30 -0.01 8.52
N VAL A 712 -8.69 -0.25 9.68
CA VAL A 712 -7.23 -0.05 9.90
C VAL A 712 -6.63 -1.27 10.57
N ARG A 713 -5.55 -1.84 10.00
CA ARG A 713 -4.79 -2.93 10.62
C ARG A 713 -4.13 -2.47 11.91
N VAL A 714 -4.28 -3.24 13.01
CA VAL A 714 -3.65 -2.99 14.32
C VAL A 714 -2.79 -4.15 14.80
N LEU A 715 -2.94 -5.33 14.21
CA LEU A 715 -2.15 -6.51 14.53
C LEU A 715 -1.93 -7.36 13.28
N ASP A 716 -0.70 -7.81 13.06
CA ASP A 716 -0.34 -8.91 12.15
C ASP A 716 0.93 -9.59 12.66
N THR A 717 0.79 -10.76 13.29
CA THR A 717 1.95 -11.44 13.91
C THR A 717 2.87 -12.08 12.88
N ARG A 718 2.40 -12.27 11.64
CA ARG A 718 3.21 -12.82 10.53
C ARG A 718 4.32 -11.85 10.12
N ASP A 719 4.04 -10.56 10.22
CA ASP A 719 4.96 -9.49 9.79
C ASP A 719 5.58 -8.75 10.97
N GLY A 720 5.12 -9.03 12.21
CA GLY A 720 5.56 -8.33 13.41
C GLY A 720 4.89 -6.99 13.62
N PHE A 721 3.69 -6.81 13.04
CA PHE A 721 2.89 -5.61 13.20
C PHE A 721 2.01 -5.69 14.45
N GLY A 722 2.04 -4.67 15.30
CA GLY A 722 1.27 -4.60 16.55
C GLY A 722 1.75 -5.55 17.66
N ALA A 723 2.60 -6.52 17.33
CA ALA A 723 3.23 -7.47 18.24
C ALA A 723 4.52 -8.02 17.61
N PRO A 724 5.43 -8.65 18.38
CA PRO A 724 6.59 -9.32 17.81
C PRO A 724 6.22 -10.34 16.73
N LYS A 725 7.07 -10.48 15.70
CA LYS A 725 6.89 -11.50 14.65
C LYS A 725 7.06 -12.89 15.23
N ALA A 726 5.98 -13.47 15.71
CA ALA A 726 5.93 -14.82 16.28
C ALA A 726 4.49 -15.31 16.34
N LYS A 727 4.29 -16.62 16.14
CA LYS A 727 3.00 -17.25 16.39
C LYS A 727 2.60 -17.12 17.87
N VAL A 728 1.33 -16.88 18.10
CA VAL A 728 0.76 -16.72 19.44
C VAL A 728 0.45 -18.09 20.02
N GLY A 729 1.10 -18.40 21.15
CA GLY A 729 0.83 -19.58 21.96
C GLY A 729 -0.23 -19.32 23.04
N GLN A 730 -0.18 -20.10 24.14
CA GLN A 730 -1.15 -20.01 25.24
C GLN A 730 -0.95 -18.80 26.18
N THR A 731 0.14 -18.03 26.04
CA THR A 731 0.30 -16.78 26.78
C THR A 731 -0.53 -15.70 26.10
N PRO A 732 -1.42 -14.99 26.82
CA PRO A 732 -2.22 -13.94 26.22
C PRO A 732 -1.35 -12.84 25.60
N LEU A 733 -1.65 -12.46 24.36
CA LEU A 733 -1.06 -11.29 23.70
C LEU A 733 -1.86 -10.06 24.10
N VAL A 734 -1.20 -9.06 24.67
CA VAL A 734 -1.83 -7.78 25.01
C VAL A 734 -1.61 -6.79 23.87
N LEU A 735 -2.72 -6.30 23.32
CA LEU A 735 -2.74 -5.34 22.22
C LEU A 735 -3.28 -4.00 22.73
N LYS A 736 -2.45 -2.97 22.74
CA LYS A 736 -2.86 -1.60 23.07
C LYS A 736 -3.56 -0.99 21.86
N LEU A 737 -4.74 -0.39 22.07
CA LEU A 737 -5.58 0.16 21.01
C LEU A 737 -5.83 1.67 21.15
N THR A 738 -6.02 2.17 22.39
CA THR A 738 -6.22 3.60 22.60
C THR A 738 -4.95 4.40 22.31
N GLY A 739 -5.11 5.53 21.60
CA GLY A 739 -4.00 6.35 21.12
C GLY A 739 -3.38 5.84 19.80
N ALA A 740 -3.96 4.82 19.16
CA ALA A 740 -3.49 4.26 17.89
C ALA A 740 -4.64 4.14 16.88
N ALA A 741 -4.32 4.05 15.60
CA ALA A 741 -5.27 3.75 14.50
C ALA A 741 -6.52 4.67 14.47
N GLY A 742 -6.39 5.94 14.84
CA GLY A 742 -7.52 6.88 14.92
C GLY A 742 -8.41 6.73 16.16
N ILE A 743 -8.05 5.84 17.10
CA ILE A 743 -8.74 5.68 18.38
C ILE A 743 -8.16 6.68 19.41
N PRO A 744 -8.98 7.50 20.10
CA PRO A 744 -8.50 8.41 21.12
C PRO A 744 -7.74 7.72 22.25
N GLY A 745 -6.81 8.43 22.91
CA GLY A 745 -6.04 7.91 24.05
C GLY A 745 -6.89 7.67 25.31
N SER A 746 -8.08 8.27 25.39
CA SER A 746 -9.02 8.18 26.53
C SER A 746 -10.46 8.32 26.05
N GLY A 747 -11.43 8.03 26.93
CA GLY A 747 -12.85 8.17 26.60
C GLY A 747 -13.39 7.06 25.68
N VAL A 748 -12.74 5.90 25.66
CA VAL A 748 -13.13 4.73 24.87
C VAL A 748 -13.57 3.61 25.80
N SER A 749 -14.79 3.09 25.58
CA SER A 749 -15.36 1.99 26.38
C SER A 749 -15.18 0.63 25.74
N ALA A 750 -15.23 0.56 24.40
CA ALA A 750 -15.08 -0.67 23.63
C ALA A 750 -14.55 -0.40 22.23
N VAL A 751 -14.02 -1.43 21.57
CA VAL A 751 -13.54 -1.40 20.19
C VAL A 751 -14.25 -2.46 19.35
N LEU A 752 -14.43 -2.16 18.07
CA LEU A 752 -14.88 -3.09 17.03
C LEU A 752 -13.68 -3.51 16.20
N MET A 753 -13.40 -4.79 16.16
CA MET A 753 -12.30 -5.36 15.40
C MET A 753 -12.74 -6.58 14.60
N ASN A 754 -12.27 -6.71 13.38
CA ASN A 754 -12.27 -7.99 12.71
C ASN A 754 -10.98 -8.72 13.11
N VAL A 755 -11.12 -9.84 13.84
CA VAL A 755 -9.97 -10.66 14.28
C VAL A 755 -9.93 -11.91 13.42
N THR A 756 -8.78 -12.19 12.82
CA THR A 756 -8.55 -13.36 11.97
C THR A 756 -7.49 -14.25 12.61
N ALA A 757 -7.86 -15.50 12.87
CA ALA A 757 -6.91 -16.55 13.23
C ALA A 757 -6.37 -17.19 11.95
N VAL A 758 -5.05 -17.33 11.84
CA VAL A 758 -4.36 -17.76 10.61
C VAL A 758 -3.54 -19.01 10.87
N ALA A 759 -3.81 -20.06 10.13
CA ALA A 759 -3.05 -21.30 10.05
C ALA A 759 -2.57 -21.84 11.41
N PRO A 760 -3.48 -22.14 12.37
CA PRO A 760 -3.10 -22.80 13.61
C PRO A 760 -2.47 -24.17 13.33
N ASP A 761 -1.54 -24.59 14.17
CA ASP A 761 -0.88 -25.89 14.06
C ASP A 761 -1.77 -27.05 14.58
N ARG A 762 -2.86 -26.72 15.28
CA ARG A 762 -3.90 -27.66 15.77
C ARG A 762 -5.22 -26.93 16.00
N ASP A 763 -6.29 -27.70 16.19
CA ASP A 763 -7.60 -27.17 16.53
C ASP A 763 -7.54 -26.37 17.83
N THR A 764 -8.10 -25.17 17.79
CA THR A 764 -8.04 -24.23 18.92
C THR A 764 -9.21 -23.25 18.91
N PHE A 765 -9.31 -22.46 19.98
CA PHE A 765 -10.17 -21.27 20.01
C PHE A 765 -9.40 -20.04 20.49
N VAL A 766 -9.89 -18.89 20.08
CA VAL A 766 -9.33 -17.59 20.49
C VAL A 766 -10.37 -16.82 21.29
N THR A 767 -9.94 -16.25 22.43
CA THR A 767 -10.75 -15.39 23.28
C THR A 767 -10.14 -13.99 23.34
N VAL A 768 -10.95 -12.97 23.05
CA VAL A 768 -10.57 -11.56 23.18
C VAL A 768 -11.33 -10.97 24.37
N TYR A 769 -10.59 -10.36 25.30
CA TYR A 769 -11.15 -9.82 26.53
C TYR A 769 -10.38 -8.57 26.99
N PRO A 770 -10.92 -7.79 27.96
CA PRO A 770 -10.23 -6.57 28.43
C PRO A 770 -8.85 -6.89 29.02
N ALA A 771 -7.82 -6.14 28.64
CA ALA A 771 -6.48 -6.28 29.19
C ALA A 771 -6.51 -6.06 30.72
N GLY A 772 -5.77 -6.88 31.47
CA GLY A 772 -5.74 -6.86 32.92
C GLY A 772 -6.96 -7.45 33.63
N GLY A 773 -7.96 -7.93 32.88
CA GLY A 773 -9.13 -8.64 33.40
C GLY A 773 -8.98 -10.14 33.37
N ASP A 774 -9.88 -10.84 34.10
CA ASP A 774 -9.97 -12.30 34.06
C ASP A 774 -10.45 -12.79 32.70
N ARG A 775 -9.87 -13.90 32.20
CA ARG A 775 -10.31 -14.52 30.96
C ARG A 775 -11.73 -15.13 31.13
N PRO A 776 -12.72 -14.70 30.33
CA PRO A 776 -14.07 -15.27 30.42
C PRO A 776 -14.13 -16.69 29.83
N LEU A 777 -15.17 -17.43 30.21
CA LEU A 777 -15.55 -18.70 29.58
C LEU A 777 -16.32 -18.43 28.29
N ALA A 778 -15.65 -17.91 27.28
CA ALA A 778 -16.21 -17.56 25.99
C ALA A 778 -15.14 -17.70 24.91
N SER A 779 -15.52 -18.02 23.67
CA SER A 779 -14.64 -17.99 22.52
C SER A 779 -15.17 -16.99 21.48
N ASN A 780 -14.27 -16.22 20.88
CA ASN A 780 -14.61 -15.36 19.75
C ASN A 780 -14.39 -16.03 18.40
N LEU A 781 -13.37 -16.90 18.31
CA LEU A 781 -13.09 -17.71 17.12
C LEU A 781 -12.87 -19.16 17.53
N ASN A 782 -13.32 -20.08 16.66
CA ASN A 782 -13.03 -21.52 16.76
C ASN A 782 -12.42 -21.92 15.42
N VAL A 783 -11.25 -22.50 15.43
CA VAL A 783 -10.40 -22.67 14.24
C VAL A 783 -9.83 -24.07 14.20
N VAL A 784 -9.96 -24.74 13.08
CA VAL A 784 -9.32 -26.04 12.80
C VAL A 784 -7.90 -25.82 12.24
N ALA A 785 -7.02 -26.76 12.46
CA ALA A 785 -5.62 -26.70 11.99
C ALA A 785 -5.53 -26.28 10.50
N GLY A 786 -4.68 -25.33 10.21
CA GLY A 786 -4.43 -24.80 8.86
C GLY A 786 -5.47 -23.83 8.30
N GLN A 787 -6.60 -23.60 8.98
CA GLN A 787 -7.65 -22.69 8.50
C GLN A 787 -7.31 -21.21 8.72
N VAL A 788 -8.00 -20.34 7.97
CA VAL A 788 -8.00 -18.89 8.13
C VAL A 788 -9.44 -18.45 8.39
N ILE A 789 -9.75 -18.06 9.62
CA ILE A 789 -11.11 -17.75 10.06
C ILE A 789 -11.18 -16.34 10.64
N PRO A 790 -11.94 -15.41 10.06
CA PRO A 790 -12.25 -14.12 10.64
C PRO A 790 -13.50 -14.18 11.51
N ASN A 791 -13.61 -13.30 12.49
CA ASN A 791 -14.86 -12.95 13.14
C ASN A 791 -14.82 -11.49 13.62
N MET A 792 -15.95 -10.81 13.53
CA MET A 792 -16.13 -9.51 14.16
C MET A 792 -16.12 -9.68 15.68
N VAL A 793 -15.34 -8.88 16.36
CA VAL A 793 -15.21 -8.86 17.81
C VAL A 793 -15.54 -7.48 18.34
N LEU A 794 -16.50 -7.40 19.25
CA LEU A 794 -16.75 -6.24 20.07
C LEU A 794 -16.14 -6.50 21.44
N ALA A 795 -15.05 -5.81 21.74
CA ALA A 795 -14.30 -6.00 22.98
C ALA A 795 -14.31 -4.73 23.84
N ARG A 796 -14.66 -4.90 25.10
CA ARG A 796 -14.47 -3.87 26.12
C ARG A 796 -12.98 -3.59 26.28
N VAL A 797 -12.61 -2.31 26.39
CA VAL A 797 -11.24 -1.89 26.63
C VAL A 797 -10.89 -2.07 28.11
N GLY A 798 -9.75 -2.64 28.40
CA GLY A 798 -9.24 -2.87 29.75
C GLY A 798 -8.21 -1.83 30.21
N VAL A 799 -7.34 -2.24 31.11
CA VAL A 799 -6.25 -1.41 31.64
C VAL A 799 -5.37 -0.91 30.49
N ASP A 800 -4.91 0.33 30.60
CA ASP A 800 -4.06 0.99 29.61
C ASP A 800 -4.65 1.11 28.19
N GLY A 801 -5.97 0.91 28.06
CA GLY A 801 -6.63 1.04 26.77
C GLY A 801 -6.38 -0.15 25.82
N GLY A 802 -6.12 -1.31 26.36
CA GLY A 802 -5.82 -2.54 25.60
C GLY A 802 -6.85 -3.64 25.70
N VAL A 803 -6.68 -4.66 24.86
CA VAL A 803 -7.34 -5.96 24.91
C VAL A 803 -6.31 -7.07 25.05
N ALA A 804 -6.69 -8.18 25.67
CA ALA A 804 -5.91 -9.41 25.72
C ALA A 804 -6.50 -10.42 24.72
N ILE A 805 -5.64 -11.07 23.95
CA ILE A 805 -6.02 -12.10 22.97
C ILE A 805 -5.36 -13.42 23.39
N TYR A 806 -6.17 -14.39 23.77
CA TYR A 806 -5.72 -15.72 24.25
C TYR A 806 -5.96 -16.78 23.20
N ASN A 807 -4.95 -17.60 22.94
CA ASN A 807 -5.07 -18.83 22.15
C ASN A 807 -5.05 -20.04 23.09
N ASN A 808 -6.02 -20.96 22.94
CA ASN A 808 -6.17 -22.08 23.88
C ASN A 808 -5.16 -23.21 23.68
N ALA A 809 -4.80 -23.53 22.44
CA ALA A 809 -3.93 -24.68 22.16
C ALA A 809 -3.03 -24.41 20.94
N GLY A 810 -1.82 -25.03 20.96
CA GLY A 810 -0.86 -24.86 19.86
C GLY A 810 -0.39 -23.45 19.66
N ALA A 811 -0.06 -23.12 18.41
CA ALA A 811 0.39 -21.80 17.99
C ALA A 811 -0.30 -21.38 16.67
N LEU A 812 -0.66 -20.11 16.54
CA LEU A 812 -1.30 -19.56 15.36
C LEU A 812 -0.82 -18.11 15.11
N ASP A 813 -0.99 -17.63 13.90
CA ASP A 813 -0.85 -16.22 13.61
C ASP A 813 -2.19 -15.50 13.81
N LEU A 814 -2.10 -14.24 14.24
CA LEU A 814 -3.25 -13.36 14.45
C LEU A 814 -3.16 -12.12 13.59
N VAL A 815 -4.30 -11.76 13.03
CA VAL A 815 -4.49 -10.48 12.34
C VAL A 815 -5.68 -9.77 12.97
N ALA A 816 -5.59 -8.47 13.22
CA ALA A 816 -6.73 -7.68 13.69
C ALA A 816 -6.82 -6.33 12.97
N ASP A 817 -8.02 -6.02 12.50
CA ASP A 817 -8.37 -4.78 11.82
C ASP A 817 -9.46 -4.05 12.61
N VAL A 818 -9.22 -2.80 13.03
CA VAL A 818 -10.22 -1.97 13.74
C VAL A 818 -11.16 -1.33 12.75
N MET A 819 -12.47 -1.39 13.05
CA MET A 819 -13.56 -0.82 12.25
C MET A 819 -14.23 0.38 12.94
N GLY A 820 -13.95 0.59 14.23
CA GLY A 820 -14.54 1.66 15.02
C GLY A 820 -14.34 1.45 16.51
N TYR A 821 -14.78 2.44 17.27
CA TYR A 821 -14.75 2.41 18.73
C TYR A 821 -16.01 3.01 19.32
N PHE A 822 -16.32 2.65 20.56
CA PHE A 822 -17.42 3.26 21.33
C PHE A 822 -16.85 4.21 22.39
N THR A 823 -17.46 5.38 22.48
CA THR A 823 -17.14 6.36 23.53
C THR A 823 -17.50 5.81 24.92
N SER A 824 -16.98 6.43 25.98
CA SER A 824 -17.31 6.10 27.36
C SER A 824 -18.27 7.13 27.97
#